data_1d7cf2f43cc37c40e7587d83fb4f310c
#
_entry.id   1d7cf2f43cc37c40e7587d83fb4f310c
#
_cell.length_a   1.000
_cell.length_b   1.000
_cell.length_c   1.000
_cell.angle_alpha   90.00
_cell.angle_beta   90.00
_cell.angle_gamma   90.00
#
_symmetry.space_group_name_H-M   'P 1'
#
loop_
_entity.id
_entity.type
_entity.pdbx_description
1 polymer ?
#
loop_
_entity_poly.entity_id
_entity_poly.type
_entity_poly.pdbx_seq_one_letter_code
_entity_poly.pdbx_strand_id
1 'polypeptide(L)'
;MMSPDGMLGQLVWRLDELGPKPTLAGIHEALAGTRVTLADARPWVRIDPRRYHRGRVVLRDAYELLVMTWLPGQCSVAHDHGGSICGMQVVDGTATERSYCMEDDGRVRSVMHVHVPHGQTISGADSGIHSVHNLDLHGTLVTVHVYSPPLRDFRRFAVHEERPMLTQDGNAASKPIPSICIIGGGFSGCATAAHVLRLAAQSHQRVDVHLVERRGTAGEGAAYGTQDPAHLLNVRASNMSAIAEDAEHFVNWLRARGSPIGPTDFAPRMDYGQYVRDTLDDAARMARGTGSLSMCLDEARRVMRRPDGGWLVHCAKGPSIAADVVVLASGHRPPGDPLHGRWHGPRERWIADPWKPHAVTDIQTDEPVAIIGSGLTTVDVLLSLAGSQAPPRSAPIWVISRRAWLPQPHAASGPTPATLDAHVVTLLGAPRLTARSLVRWFRGVLDELRAQDTNTDWRAVVDGLRLHTARIWRALPNVERARALRHVRPIWEVHRHRMAPAVAAQMQHAIAQGHIRMVAGRPERADSIDGAVDLLVRTPSRDGSSEQVLRVAWVVNCTGPLSAHAAGADPAIASLMMSGDLRADPLGIGIETDSHGRASAANGSAADDLLLVGTLRKPDSWESTAVPDLRVQAADVAGIALRTAQARGCRTRP
;
A
#
# COMPACT_ATOMS: atom_id res chain seq x y z
N MET A 1 4.26 -23.70 -36.34
CA MET A 1 4.61 -22.92 -35.12
C MET A 1 4.91 -23.91 -34.01
N MET A 2 6.07 -23.77 -33.34
CA MET A 2 6.38 -24.58 -32.17
C MET A 2 5.34 -24.28 -31.09
N SER A 3 4.74 -25.31 -30.48
CA SER A 3 3.93 -25.12 -29.28
C SER A 3 4.85 -24.68 -28.16
N PRO A 4 4.53 -23.62 -27.41
CA PRO A 4 5.37 -23.23 -26.27
C PRO A 4 5.25 -24.28 -25.18
N ASP A 5 6.39 -24.79 -24.74
CA ASP A 5 6.52 -25.69 -23.59
C ASP A 5 6.92 -24.88 -22.35
N GLY A 6 6.90 -25.48 -21.15
CA GLY A 6 7.34 -24.85 -19.91
C GLY A 6 6.41 -23.73 -19.44
N MET A 7 7.00 -22.69 -18.84
CA MET A 7 6.25 -21.59 -18.26
C MET A 7 5.53 -20.72 -19.30
N LEU A 8 6.07 -20.58 -20.52
CA LEU A 8 5.37 -19.91 -21.60
C LEU A 8 4.11 -20.68 -22.05
N GLY A 9 4.15 -22.02 -22.07
CA GLY A 9 2.97 -22.86 -22.33
C GLY A 9 1.92 -22.69 -21.25
N GLN A 10 2.32 -22.64 -19.99
CA GLN A 10 1.41 -22.36 -18.88
C GLN A 10 0.80 -20.95 -18.96
N LEU A 11 1.58 -19.95 -19.37
CA LEU A 11 1.07 -18.60 -19.61
C LEU A 11 0.02 -18.57 -20.72
N VAL A 12 0.28 -19.25 -21.84
CA VAL A 12 -0.69 -19.37 -22.94
C VAL A 12 -1.98 -20.01 -22.47
N TRP A 13 -1.89 -21.12 -21.71
CA TRP A 13 -3.06 -21.77 -21.13
C TRP A 13 -3.88 -20.82 -20.25
N ARG A 14 -3.23 -20.08 -19.33
CA ARG A 14 -3.91 -19.08 -18.48
C ARG A 14 -4.58 -17.96 -19.29
N LEU A 15 -3.93 -17.50 -20.36
CA LEU A 15 -4.49 -16.46 -21.22
C LEU A 15 -5.68 -16.98 -22.04
N ASP A 16 -5.63 -18.24 -22.51
CA ASP A 16 -6.74 -18.90 -23.23
C ASP A 16 -7.98 -19.06 -22.30
N GLU A 17 -7.79 -19.31 -20.99
CA GLU A 17 -8.87 -19.35 -19.98
C GLU A 17 -9.57 -18.00 -19.74
N LEU A 18 -8.95 -16.86 -20.09
CA LEU A 18 -9.58 -15.54 -19.95
C LEU A 18 -10.69 -15.29 -21.00
N GLY A 19 -10.83 -16.19 -21.97
CA GLY A 19 -11.87 -16.11 -23.00
C GLY A 19 -11.61 -15.07 -24.08
N PRO A 20 -12.66 -14.72 -24.87
CA PRO A 20 -12.49 -13.92 -26.10
C PRO A 20 -12.23 -12.42 -25.85
N LYS A 21 -12.39 -11.92 -24.64
CA LYS A 21 -12.14 -10.51 -24.25
C LYS A 21 -11.42 -10.45 -22.92
N PRO A 22 -10.11 -10.75 -22.89
CA PRO A 22 -9.31 -10.63 -21.68
C PRO A 22 -9.38 -9.22 -21.09
N THR A 23 -9.47 -9.14 -19.76
CA THR A 23 -9.41 -7.87 -19.05
C THR A 23 -7.95 -7.51 -18.71
N LEU A 24 -7.68 -6.23 -18.45
CA LEU A 24 -6.35 -5.78 -18.03
C LEU A 24 -5.88 -6.49 -16.75
N ALA A 25 -6.78 -6.64 -15.77
CA ALA A 25 -6.51 -7.36 -14.53
C ALA A 25 -6.19 -8.85 -14.82
N GLY A 26 -6.98 -9.52 -15.63
CA GLY A 26 -6.75 -10.92 -15.98
C GLY A 26 -5.40 -11.15 -16.70
N ILE A 27 -5.01 -10.26 -17.62
CA ILE A 27 -3.68 -10.32 -18.26
C ILE A 27 -2.58 -10.10 -17.23
N HIS A 28 -2.74 -9.12 -16.35
CA HIS A 28 -1.78 -8.86 -15.28
C HIS A 28 -1.59 -10.08 -14.37
N GLU A 29 -2.67 -10.69 -13.92
CA GLU A 29 -2.66 -11.88 -13.08
C GLU A 29 -2.04 -13.10 -13.78
N ALA A 30 -2.36 -13.31 -15.04
CA ALA A 30 -1.75 -14.39 -15.83
C ALA A 30 -0.24 -14.23 -15.94
N LEU A 31 0.25 -13.01 -16.22
CA LEU A 31 1.68 -12.70 -16.28
C LEU A 31 2.34 -12.80 -14.89
N ALA A 32 1.79 -12.17 -13.88
CA ALA A 32 2.36 -12.15 -12.54
C ALA A 32 2.35 -13.55 -11.87
N GLY A 33 1.32 -14.35 -12.15
CA GLY A 33 1.19 -15.74 -11.68
C GLY A 33 2.03 -16.75 -12.44
N THR A 34 2.68 -16.34 -13.56
CA THR A 34 3.53 -17.21 -14.37
C THR A 34 4.94 -16.62 -14.41
N ARG A 35 5.87 -17.23 -13.67
CA ARG A 35 7.27 -16.75 -13.65
C ARG A 35 8.02 -17.29 -14.85
N VAL A 36 7.88 -16.65 -16.00
CA VAL A 36 8.63 -16.97 -17.22
C VAL A 36 10.12 -16.74 -16.96
N THR A 37 10.95 -17.74 -17.25
CA THR A 37 12.41 -17.65 -17.11
C THR A 37 13.08 -17.36 -18.45
N LEU A 38 14.36 -16.95 -18.42
CA LEU A 38 15.13 -16.76 -19.63
C LEU A 38 15.27 -18.09 -20.44
N ALA A 39 15.30 -19.24 -19.77
CA ALA A 39 15.32 -20.55 -20.41
C ALA A 39 14.04 -20.80 -21.21
N ASP A 40 12.88 -20.46 -20.65
CA ASP A 40 11.58 -20.58 -21.35
C ASP A 40 11.50 -19.64 -22.57
N ALA A 41 12.01 -18.41 -22.43
CA ALA A 41 11.97 -17.39 -23.49
C ALA A 41 13.01 -17.62 -24.61
N ARG A 42 14.05 -18.42 -24.35
CA ARG A 42 15.23 -18.60 -25.22
C ARG A 42 14.92 -18.90 -26.69
N PRO A 43 13.93 -19.72 -27.07
CA PRO A 43 13.60 -20.00 -28.48
C PRO A 43 13.23 -18.76 -29.29
N TRP A 44 12.74 -17.71 -28.63
CA TRP A 44 12.28 -16.45 -29.27
C TRP A 44 13.25 -15.28 -29.06
N VAL A 45 14.29 -15.45 -28.21
CA VAL A 45 15.34 -14.44 -27.99
C VAL A 45 16.26 -14.39 -29.21
N ARG A 46 16.33 -13.22 -29.86
CA ARG A 46 17.27 -12.95 -30.96
C ARG A 46 17.84 -11.56 -30.83
N ILE A 47 19.11 -11.41 -31.12
CA ILE A 47 19.84 -10.15 -31.08
C ILE A 47 19.81 -9.51 -32.46
N ASP A 48 19.32 -8.27 -32.52
CA ASP A 48 19.41 -7.41 -33.71
C ASP A 48 20.14 -6.10 -33.30
N PRO A 49 21.34 -5.81 -33.84
CA PRO A 49 22.09 -4.61 -33.47
C PRO A 49 21.43 -3.30 -33.88
N ARG A 50 20.50 -3.34 -34.84
CA ARG A 50 19.86 -2.12 -35.41
C ARG A 50 18.57 -1.75 -34.69
N ARG A 51 17.89 -2.71 -34.09
CA ARG A 51 16.60 -2.51 -33.43
C ARG A 51 16.31 -3.65 -32.44
N TYR A 52 15.44 -3.40 -31.48
CA TYR A 52 14.94 -4.49 -30.62
C TYR A 52 14.20 -5.54 -31.46
N HIS A 53 14.32 -6.79 -31.04
CA HIS A 53 13.68 -7.92 -31.72
C HIS A 53 12.32 -8.23 -31.11
N ARG A 54 11.33 -8.59 -31.96
CA ARG A 54 9.99 -9.03 -31.56
C ARG A 54 9.78 -10.48 -32.00
N GLY A 55 9.88 -11.43 -31.09
CA GLY A 55 9.65 -12.84 -31.30
C GLY A 55 8.20 -13.20 -30.97
N ARG A 56 7.37 -13.53 -31.96
CA ARG A 56 5.97 -13.94 -31.75
C ARG A 56 5.91 -15.36 -31.23
N VAL A 57 5.39 -15.55 -30.01
CA VAL A 57 5.17 -16.86 -29.39
C VAL A 57 3.84 -17.44 -29.87
N VAL A 58 2.76 -16.66 -29.74
CA VAL A 58 1.41 -17.07 -30.10
C VAL A 58 0.62 -15.88 -30.66
N LEU A 59 -0.27 -16.16 -31.60
CA LEU A 59 -1.30 -15.25 -32.10
C LEU A 59 -2.66 -15.95 -31.99
N ARG A 60 -3.58 -15.37 -31.24
CA ARG A 60 -4.99 -15.75 -31.10
C ARG A 60 -5.88 -14.62 -31.59
N ASP A 61 -7.16 -14.87 -31.76
CA ASP A 61 -8.12 -13.79 -32.06
C ASP A 61 -8.25 -12.82 -30.89
N ALA A 62 -8.14 -13.33 -29.64
CA ALA A 62 -8.27 -12.58 -28.40
C ALA A 62 -6.98 -11.83 -27.99
N TYR A 63 -5.79 -12.35 -28.31
CA TYR A 63 -4.53 -11.75 -27.88
C TYR A 63 -3.33 -12.16 -28.73
N GLU A 64 -2.24 -11.39 -28.61
CA GLU A 64 -0.91 -11.71 -29.13
C GLU A 64 0.09 -11.77 -27.98
N LEU A 65 0.95 -12.82 -27.96
CA LEU A 65 2.03 -13.01 -27.00
C LEU A 65 3.37 -12.89 -27.71
N LEU A 66 4.23 -11.99 -27.22
CA LEU A 66 5.54 -11.70 -27.79
C LEU A 66 6.64 -11.86 -26.72
N VAL A 67 7.83 -12.33 -27.14
CA VAL A 67 9.10 -12.16 -26.44
C VAL A 67 9.88 -11.07 -27.16
N MET A 68 10.27 -10.03 -26.44
CA MET A 68 11.07 -8.93 -26.99
C MET A 68 12.48 -8.94 -26.41
N THR A 69 13.47 -8.64 -27.25
CA THR A 69 14.90 -8.59 -26.86
C THR A 69 15.48 -7.23 -27.21
N TRP A 70 16.13 -6.60 -26.26
CA TRP A 70 16.63 -5.24 -26.33
C TRP A 70 18.11 -5.21 -25.95
N LEU A 71 18.97 -4.73 -26.85
CA LEU A 71 20.36 -4.43 -26.52
C LEU A 71 20.49 -3.14 -25.71
N PRO A 72 21.64 -2.91 -25.06
CA PRO A 72 21.95 -1.66 -24.39
C PRO A 72 21.62 -0.45 -25.25
N GLY A 73 20.89 0.52 -24.69
CA GLY A 73 20.46 1.75 -25.36
C GLY A 73 19.29 1.61 -26.35
N GLN A 74 18.80 0.41 -26.66
CA GLN A 74 17.64 0.24 -27.51
C GLN A 74 16.35 0.63 -26.79
N CYS A 75 15.42 1.22 -27.57
CA CYS A 75 14.10 1.60 -27.07
C CYS A 75 13.03 1.47 -28.17
N SER A 76 11.76 1.43 -27.76
CA SER A 76 10.65 1.67 -28.70
C SER A 76 10.46 3.18 -28.90
N VAL A 77 9.83 3.54 -30.02
CA VAL A 77 9.32 4.90 -30.21
C VAL A 77 8.17 5.15 -29.21
N ALA A 78 7.90 6.42 -28.90
CA ALA A 78 6.69 6.77 -28.16
C ALA A 78 5.46 6.40 -29.00
N HIS A 79 4.56 5.58 -28.47
CA HIS A 79 3.41 5.03 -29.19
C HIS A 79 2.22 4.73 -28.25
N ASP A 80 1.03 4.68 -28.82
CA ASP A 80 -0.16 4.10 -28.18
C ASP A 80 -0.38 2.66 -28.68
N HIS A 81 -1.44 2.02 -28.23
CA HIS A 81 -1.75 0.63 -28.62
C HIS A 81 -2.96 0.50 -29.55
N GLY A 82 -3.57 1.60 -30.02
CA GLY A 82 -4.65 1.59 -30.99
C GLY A 82 -5.86 0.72 -30.61
N GLY A 83 -6.27 0.72 -29.35
CA GLY A 83 -7.38 -0.08 -28.84
C GLY A 83 -6.99 -1.36 -28.10
N SER A 84 -5.71 -1.71 -28.04
CA SER A 84 -5.26 -2.90 -27.30
C SER A 84 -4.82 -2.56 -25.88
N ILE A 85 -5.27 -3.33 -24.90
CA ILE A 85 -4.66 -3.34 -23.57
C ILE A 85 -3.36 -4.14 -23.62
N CYS A 86 -2.39 -3.77 -22.79
CA CYS A 86 -1.05 -4.39 -22.77
C CYS A 86 -0.63 -4.81 -21.36
N GLY A 87 -0.02 -5.99 -21.25
CA GLY A 87 0.75 -6.42 -20.08
C GLY A 87 2.18 -6.77 -20.48
N MET A 88 3.15 -6.41 -19.64
CA MET A 88 4.57 -6.71 -19.81
C MET A 88 5.15 -7.33 -18.54
N GLN A 89 5.93 -8.43 -18.70
CA GLN A 89 6.77 -9.00 -17.64
C GLN A 89 8.23 -8.92 -18.05
N VAL A 90 9.10 -8.49 -17.15
CA VAL A 90 10.55 -8.50 -17.35
C VAL A 90 11.11 -9.87 -17.01
N VAL A 91 11.67 -10.54 -18.01
CA VAL A 91 12.25 -11.89 -17.91
C VAL A 91 13.72 -11.84 -17.56
N ASP A 92 14.46 -10.83 -18.05
CA ASP A 92 15.87 -10.60 -17.71
C ASP A 92 16.21 -9.12 -17.88
N GLY A 93 17.08 -8.58 -17.01
CA GLY A 93 17.46 -7.18 -16.98
C GLY A 93 16.48 -6.26 -16.25
N THR A 94 16.52 -4.98 -16.57
CA THR A 94 15.60 -3.94 -16.05
C THR A 94 15.06 -3.11 -17.19
N ALA A 95 13.75 -3.13 -17.40
CA ALA A 95 13.09 -2.25 -18.34
C ALA A 95 12.83 -0.87 -17.73
N THR A 96 12.94 0.19 -18.53
CA THR A 96 12.42 1.51 -18.17
C THR A 96 11.27 1.85 -19.10
N GLU A 97 10.06 1.89 -18.57
CA GLU A 97 8.91 2.39 -19.30
C GLU A 97 8.79 3.89 -19.06
N ARG A 98 8.60 4.66 -20.14
CA ARG A 98 8.31 6.10 -20.09
C ARG A 98 6.89 6.34 -20.54
N SER A 99 6.12 7.04 -19.74
CA SER A 99 4.77 7.50 -20.08
C SER A 99 4.84 8.95 -20.57
N TYR A 100 4.02 9.27 -21.57
CA TYR A 100 4.02 10.56 -22.22
C TYR A 100 2.64 11.20 -22.21
N CYS A 101 2.63 12.51 -22.37
CA CYS A 101 1.44 13.31 -22.55
C CYS A 101 1.53 14.12 -23.82
N MET A 102 0.42 14.22 -24.54
CA MET A 102 0.29 15.05 -25.75
C MET A 102 0.41 16.54 -25.38
N GLU A 103 1.13 17.29 -26.18
CA GLU A 103 1.19 18.76 -26.13
C GLU A 103 0.42 19.40 -27.28
N ASP A 104 0.17 20.71 -27.19
CA ASP A 104 -0.66 21.44 -28.15
C ASP A 104 -0.08 21.44 -29.58
N ASP A 105 1.23 21.22 -29.74
CA ASP A 105 1.92 21.14 -31.03
C ASP A 105 1.91 19.72 -31.66
N GLY A 106 1.19 18.77 -31.02
CA GLY A 106 1.08 17.38 -31.48
C GLY A 106 2.29 16.50 -31.17
N ARG A 107 3.31 17.01 -30.48
CA ARG A 107 4.41 16.22 -29.91
C ARG A 107 4.04 15.70 -28.54
N VAL A 108 4.85 14.80 -28.01
CA VAL A 108 4.65 14.26 -26.66
C VAL A 108 5.85 14.56 -25.75
N ARG A 109 5.57 14.82 -24.48
CA ARG A 109 6.58 15.02 -23.44
C ARG A 109 6.47 13.95 -22.39
N SER A 110 7.61 13.43 -21.94
CA SER A 110 7.68 12.45 -20.85
C SER A 110 7.19 13.08 -19.54
N VAL A 111 6.35 12.33 -18.81
CA VAL A 111 5.74 12.75 -17.54
C VAL A 111 6.07 11.81 -16.40
N MET A 112 6.35 10.55 -16.70
CA MET A 112 6.64 9.53 -15.70
C MET A 112 7.59 8.48 -16.26
N HIS A 113 8.51 8.01 -15.41
CA HIS A 113 9.39 6.88 -15.71
C HIS A 113 9.15 5.78 -14.68
N VAL A 114 9.00 4.52 -15.17
CA VAL A 114 8.83 3.34 -14.32
C VAL A 114 9.98 2.39 -14.58
N HIS A 115 10.81 2.11 -13.56
CA HIS A 115 11.85 1.10 -13.64
C HIS A 115 11.29 -0.24 -13.19
N VAL A 116 11.25 -1.21 -14.12
CA VAL A 116 10.66 -2.55 -13.92
C VAL A 116 11.80 -3.58 -13.92
N PRO A 117 12.23 -4.07 -12.77
CA PRO A 117 13.31 -5.06 -12.70
C PRO A 117 12.82 -6.47 -13.05
N HIS A 118 13.79 -7.40 -13.22
CA HIS A 118 13.55 -8.82 -13.45
C HIS A 118 12.45 -9.41 -12.54
N GLY A 119 11.54 -10.16 -13.16
CA GLY A 119 10.43 -10.87 -12.52
C GLY A 119 9.25 -9.99 -12.11
N GLN A 120 9.26 -8.70 -12.43
CA GLN A 120 8.13 -7.82 -12.21
C GLN A 120 7.26 -7.70 -13.46
N THR A 121 5.97 -7.43 -13.22
CA THR A 121 4.94 -7.28 -14.25
C THR A 121 4.30 -5.91 -14.13
N ILE A 122 4.08 -5.25 -15.26
CA ILE A 122 3.26 -4.04 -15.36
C ILE A 122 2.19 -4.22 -16.42
N SER A 123 1.11 -3.46 -16.32
CA SER A 123 0.03 -3.48 -17.31
C SER A 123 -0.54 -2.07 -17.48
N GLY A 124 -0.93 -1.74 -18.70
CA GLY A 124 -1.43 -0.43 -19.09
C GLY A 124 -2.70 -0.52 -19.94
N ALA A 125 -3.61 0.46 -19.74
CA ALA A 125 -4.80 0.60 -20.56
C ALA A 125 -4.45 1.25 -21.92
N ASP A 126 -5.35 1.09 -22.88
CA ASP A 126 -5.26 1.50 -24.29
C ASP A 126 -4.84 2.97 -24.54
N SER A 127 -5.23 3.90 -23.68
CA SER A 127 -5.08 5.35 -23.91
C SER A 127 -3.71 5.93 -23.56
N GLY A 128 -2.77 5.12 -23.07
CA GLY A 128 -1.45 5.58 -22.63
C GLY A 128 -0.43 5.67 -23.77
N ILE A 129 0.18 6.84 -23.99
CA ILE A 129 1.34 6.96 -24.88
C ILE A 129 2.58 6.60 -24.06
N HIS A 130 3.33 5.59 -24.51
CA HIS A 130 4.50 5.13 -23.78
C HIS A 130 5.67 4.69 -24.69
N SER A 131 6.80 4.42 -24.09
CA SER A 131 7.94 3.72 -24.71
C SER A 131 8.67 2.86 -23.68
N VAL A 132 9.29 1.77 -24.15
CA VAL A 132 10.13 0.89 -23.32
C VAL A 132 11.58 1.05 -23.73
N HIS A 133 12.47 1.17 -22.74
CA HIS A 133 13.89 1.41 -22.91
C HIS A 133 14.72 0.37 -22.17
N ASN A 134 15.81 -0.08 -22.76
CA ASN A 134 16.92 -0.71 -22.05
C ASN A 134 17.99 0.35 -21.77
N LEU A 135 18.01 0.88 -20.54
CA LEU A 135 19.00 1.89 -20.12
C LEU A 135 20.25 1.26 -19.47
N ASP A 136 20.31 -0.08 -19.34
CA ASP A 136 21.52 -0.77 -18.91
C ASP A 136 22.62 -0.57 -19.99
N LEU A 137 23.85 -0.28 -19.55
CA LEU A 137 24.98 -0.05 -20.46
C LEU A 137 25.65 -1.36 -20.94
N HIS A 138 25.37 -2.47 -20.27
CA HIS A 138 26.08 -3.75 -20.48
C HIS A 138 25.16 -4.96 -20.62
N GLY A 139 23.92 -4.89 -20.14
CA GLY A 139 22.98 -6.02 -20.07
C GLY A 139 21.96 -6.04 -21.20
N THR A 140 21.63 -7.22 -21.70
CA THR A 140 20.49 -7.43 -22.58
C THR A 140 19.21 -7.45 -21.74
N LEU A 141 18.17 -6.75 -22.19
CA LEU A 141 16.84 -6.83 -21.60
C LEU A 141 15.99 -7.82 -22.39
N VAL A 142 15.27 -8.70 -21.69
CA VAL A 142 14.27 -9.62 -22.26
C VAL A 142 12.93 -9.40 -21.59
N THR A 143 11.89 -9.16 -22.38
CA THR A 143 10.53 -8.90 -21.88
C THR A 143 9.51 -9.78 -22.59
N VAL A 144 8.45 -10.17 -21.89
CA VAL A 144 7.26 -10.83 -22.44
C VAL A 144 6.12 -9.82 -22.47
N HIS A 145 5.44 -9.71 -23.62
CA HIS A 145 4.33 -8.79 -23.81
C HIS A 145 3.07 -9.53 -24.27
N VAL A 146 1.93 -9.14 -23.70
CA VAL A 146 0.59 -9.60 -24.11
C VAL A 146 -0.20 -8.38 -24.56
N TYR A 147 -0.74 -8.42 -25.78
CA TYR A 147 -1.65 -7.40 -26.31
C TYR A 147 -3.02 -8.01 -26.56
N SER A 148 -4.09 -7.39 -26.08
CA SER A 148 -5.48 -7.83 -26.30
C SER A 148 -6.39 -6.64 -26.66
N PRO A 149 -7.07 -6.69 -27.84
CA PRO A 149 -6.85 -7.62 -28.95
C PRO A 149 -5.42 -7.52 -29.51
N PRO A 150 -5.02 -8.41 -30.46
CA PRO A 150 -3.70 -8.34 -31.06
C PRO A 150 -3.39 -6.97 -31.66
N LEU A 151 -2.17 -6.47 -31.43
CA LEU A 151 -1.73 -5.13 -31.84
C LEU A 151 -1.65 -5.04 -33.37
N ARG A 152 -2.59 -4.33 -34.02
CA ARG A 152 -2.64 -4.15 -35.46
C ARG A 152 -2.18 -2.77 -35.90
N ASP A 153 -2.79 -1.74 -35.34
CA ASP A 153 -2.52 -0.35 -35.63
C ASP A 153 -2.16 0.40 -34.36
N PHE A 154 -1.11 1.21 -34.40
CA PHE A 154 -0.70 2.07 -33.30
C PHE A 154 -0.12 3.37 -33.83
N ARG A 155 -0.40 4.47 -33.17
CA ARG A 155 0.16 5.78 -33.54
C ARG A 155 1.54 5.94 -32.93
N ARG A 156 2.42 6.59 -33.68
CA ARG A 156 3.77 6.97 -33.25
C ARG A 156 3.80 8.46 -33.03
N PHE A 157 4.50 8.90 -32.01
CA PHE A 157 4.55 10.29 -31.61
C PHE A 157 5.98 10.79 -31.60
N ALA A 158 6.18 12.04 -32.06
CA ALA A 158 7.44 12.72 -31.93
C ALA A 158 7.59 13.22 -30.49
N VAL A 159 8.70 12.88 -29.86
CA VAL A 159 9.01 13.30 -28.47
C VAL A 159 9.68 14.66 -28.52
N HIS A 160 9.31 15.59 -27.62
CA HIS A 160 10.13 16.76 -27.33
C HIS A 160 11.49 16.30 -26.82
N GLU A 161 12.57 16.78 -27.42
CA GLU A 161 13.93 16.49 -26.95
C GLU A 161 14.04 16.85 -25.47
N GLU A 162 14.16 15.82 -24.62
CA GLU A 162 14.70 16.03 -23.29
C GLU A 162 16.15 16.45 -23.47
N ARG A 163 16.56 17.62 -22.97
CA ARG A 163 17.98 17.97 -22.93
C ARG A 163 18.71 16.79 -22.29
N PRO A 164 19.77 16.27 -22.96
CA PRO A 164 20.45 15.07 -22.47
C PRO A 164 20.95 15.31 -21.05
N MET A 165 20.72 14.35 -20.17
CA MET A 165 21.21 14.34 -18.78
C MET A 165 22.74 14.12 -18.69
N LEU A 166 23.47 14.14 -19.80
CA LEU A 166 24.93 14.02 -19.86
C LEU A 166 25.46 14.87 -21.02
N THR A 167 25.85 16.10 -20.78
CA THR A 167 26.88 16.76 -21.57
C THR A 167 28.11 16.95 -20.70
N GLN A 168 29.14 16.15 -20.95
CA GLN A 168 30.52 16.53 -20.73
C GLN A 168 30.88 17.63 -21.72
N ASP A 169 30.38 18.84 -21.55
CA ASP A 169 30.90 20.02 -22.22
C ASP A 169 30.84 21.18 -21.23
N GLY A 170 32.03 21.63 -20.84
CA GLY A 170 32.22 22.73 -19.92
C GLY A 170 31.71 24.05 -20.49
N ASN A 171 30.47 24.41 -20.17
CA ASN A 171 30.08 25.80 -19.96
C ASN A 171 28.70 25.87 -19.28
N ALA A 172 28.64 26.63 -18.18
CA ALA A 172 27.51 26.90 -17.33
C ALA A 172 26.91 25.60 -16.68
N ALA A 173 27.45 25.16 -15.54
CA ALA A 173 26.89 24.17 -14.67
C ALA A 173 25.42 24.53 -14.33
N SER A 174 24.47 23.91 -15.01
CA SER A 174 23.06 23.98 -14.59
C SER A 174 22.99 23.44 -13.17
N LYS A 175 22.41 24.21 -12.22
CA LYS A 175 22.26 23.77 -10.84
C LYS A 175 21.62 22.39 -10.86
N PRO A 176 22.14 21.41 -10.08
CA PRO A 176 21.55 20.07 -10.01
C PRO A 176 20.09 20.19 -9.57
N ILE A 177 19.21 19.41 -10.22
CA ILE A 177 17.78 19.39 -9.87
C ILE A 177 17.66 18.74 -8.49
N PRO A 178 17.00 19.39 -7.52
CA PRO A 178 16.74 18.80 -6.21
C PRO A 178 15.96 17.48 -6.32
N SER A 179 16.34 16.49 -5.53
CA SER A 179 15.78 15.15 -5.63
C SER A 179 15.23 14.64 -4.29
N ILE A 180 14.05 13.99 -4.35
CA ILE A 180 13.35 13.43 -3.19
C ILE A 180 13.08 11.95 -3.48
N CYS A 181 13.56 11.04 -2.60
CA CYS A 181 13.25 9.63 -2.68
C CYS A 181 12.22 9.24 -1.63
N ILE A 182 11.07 8.71 -2.06
CA ILE A 182 9.98 8.24 -1.20
C ILE A 182 9.99 6.72 -1.20
N ILE A 183 10.17 6.09 -0.03
CA ILE A 183 10.24 4.64 0.14
C ILE A 183 8.90 4.11 0.63
N GLY A 184 8.19 3.43 -0.26
CA GLY A 184 6.84 2.89 -0.08
C GLY A 184 5.81 3.62 -0.94
N GLY A 185 5.24 2.93 -1.92
CA GLY A 185 4.26 3.44 -2.89
C GLY A 185 2.81 3.13 -2.52
N GLY A 186 2.48 2.90 -1.23
CA GLY A 186 1.10 2.86 -0.75
C GLY A 186 0.49 4.27 -0.68
N PHE A 187 -0.68 4.38 -0.05
CA PHE A 187 -1.40 5.67 0.07
C PHE A 187 -0.50 6.83 0.52
N SER A 188 0.21 6.67 1.65
CA SER A 188 1.02 7.75 2.22
C SER A 188 2.14 8.23 1.29
N GLY A 189 2.82 7.29 0.62
CA GLY A 189 3.90 7.64 -0.31
C GLY A 189 3.37 8.29 -1.58
N CYS A 190 2.30 7.76 -2.18
CA CYS A 190 1.66 8.35 -3.36
C CYS A 190 1.08 9.73 -3.06
N ALA A 191 0.40 9.91 -1.93
CA ALA A 191 -0.12 11.21 -1.52
C ALA A 191 1.01 12.23 -1.29
N THR A 192 2.11 11.82 -0.65
CA THR A 192 3.29 12.69 -0.46
C THR A 192 3.91 13.08 -1.80
N ALA A 193 4.09 12.12 -2.73
CA ALA A 193 4.62 12.38 -4.07
C ALA A 193 3.70 13.34 -4.84
N ALA A 194 2.39 13.11 -4.80
CA ALA A 194 1.40 13.98 -5.45
C ALA A 194 1.45 15.41 -4.89
N HIS A 195 1.53 15.57 -3.56
CA HIS A 195 1.66 16.90 -2.95
C HIS A 195 2.98 17.59 -3.30
N VAL A 196 4.12 16.87 -3.33
CA VAL A 196 5.42 17.44 -3.78
C VAL A 196 5.31 17.95 -5.21
N LEU A 197 4.76 17.15 -6.13
CA LEU A 197 4.62 17.51 -7.53
C LEU A 197 3.67 18.69 -7.73
N ARG A 198 2.53 18.72 -7.04
CA ARG A 198 1.57 19.85 -7.07
C ARG A 198 2.21 21.13 -6.54
N LEU A 199 2.93 21.07 -5.42
CA LEU A 199 3.66 22.23 -4.87
C LEU A 199 4.75 22.72 -5.82
N ALA A 200 5.49 21.81 -6.45
CA ALA A 200 6.52 22.15 -7.45
C ALA A 200 5.91 22.87 -8.67
N ALA A 201 4.76 22.38 -9.15
CA ALA A 201 4.01 23.02 -10.23
C ALA A 201 3.53 24.44 -9.84
N GLN A 202 2.92 24.58 -8.67
CA GLN A 202 2.40 25.86 -8.17
C GLN A 202 3.48 26.90 -7.90
N SER A 203 4.65 26.46 -7.41
CA SER A 203 5.78 27.35 -7.08
C SER A 203 6.81 27.49 -8.21
N HIS A 204 6.58 26.86 -9.36
CA HIS A 204 7.52 26.79 -10.49
C HIS A 204 8.93 26.32 -10.09
N GLN A 205 9.03 25.44 -9.09
CA GLN A 205 10.29 24.90 -8.60
C GLN A 205 10.59 23.55 -9.23
N ARG A 206 11.84 23.33 -9.67
CA ARG A 206 12.24 22.04 -10.24
C ARG A 206 12.49 21.01 -9.14
N VAL A 207 12.01 19.77 -9.33
CA VAL A 207 12.24 18.64 -8.42
C VAL A 207 12.14 17.30 -9.17
N ASP A 208 13.04 16.36 -8.84
CA ASP A 208 12.93 14.97 -9.25
C ASP A 208 12.41 14.11 -8.07
N VAL A 209 11.29 13.43 -8.27
CA VAL A 209 10.67 12.57 -7.26
C VAL A 209 10.88 11.11 -7.66
N HIS A 210 11.51 10.33 -6.79
CA HIS A 210 11.68 8.89 -6.93
C HIS A 210 10.76 8.18 -5.95
N LEU A 211 9.87 7.30 -6.43
CA LEU A 211 8.95 6.50 -5.62
C LEU A 211 9.34 5.03 -5.70
N VAL A 212 9.75 4.44 -4.58
CA VAL A 212 10.15 3.02 -4.50
C VAL A 212 9.00 2.19 -3.96
N GLU A 213 8.49 1.20 -4.74
CA GLU A 213 7.40 0.30 -4.34
C GLU A 213 7.73 -1.17 -4.60
N ARG A 214 7.73 -1.97 -3.55
CA ARG A 214 8.12 -3.39 -3.60
C ARG A 214 7.04 -4.35 -4.13
N ARG A 215 5.76 -3.96 -4.09
CA ARG A 215 4.61 -4.82 -4.48
C ARG A 215 4.26 -4.74 -5.96
N GLY A 216 4.96 -3.93 -6.72
CA GLY A 216 4.78 -3.83 -8.16
C GLY A 216 3.68 -2.85 -8.61
N THR A 217 2.80 -2.37 -7.71
CA THR A 217 1.73 -1.42 -8.05
C THR A 217 1.67 -0.31 -7.01
N ALA A 218 1.83 0.94 -7.45
CA ALA A 218 1.66 2.10 -6.60
C ALA A 218 0.18 2.39 -6.30
N GLY A 219 -0.10 3.08 -5.19
CA GLY A 219 -1.45 3.45 -4.76
C GLY A 219 -2.16 2.39 -3.93
N GLU A 220 -1.90 1.13 -4.15
CA GLU A 220 -2.62 0.03 -3.50
C GLU A 220 -2.14 -0.22 -2.06
N GLY A 221 -0.85 -0.40 -1.88
CA GLY A 221 -0.30 -0.80 -0.59
C GLY A 221 -0.96 -2.09 -0.05
N ALA A 222 -1.00 -2.26 1.27
CA ALA A 222 -1.68 -3.40 1.88
C ALA A 222 -3.20 -3.22 2.02
N ALA A 223 -3.70 -1.97 1.98
CA ALA A 223 -5.09 -1.69 2.34
C ALA A 223 -6.04 -1.64 1.13
N TYR A 224 -5.52 -1.38 -0.07
CA TYR A 224 -6.33 -1.08 -1.25
C TYR A 224 -6.00 -1.97 -2.47
N GLY A 225 -5.12 -2.96 -2.31
CA GLY A 225 -4.73 -3.91 -3.36
C GLY A 225 -5.64 -5.13 -3.50
N THR A 226 -6.74 -5.19 -2.75
CA THR A 226 -7.73 -6.27 -2.91
C THR A 226 -8.49 -6.13 -4.22
N GLN A 227 -8.80 -7.26 -4.85
CA GLN A 227 -9.63 -7.32 -6.05
C GLN A 227 -11.08 -7.74 -5.74
N ASP A 228 -11.39 -8.02 -4.47
CA ASP A 228 -12.74 -8.38 -4.04
C ASP A 228 -13.60 -7.11 -3.84
N PRO A 229 -14.66 -6.90 -4.64
CA PRO A 229 -15.51 -5.71 -4.54
C PRO A 229 -16.33 -5.66 -3.25
N ALA A 230 -16.46 -6.77 -2.52
CA ALA A 230 -17.12 -6.82 -1.23
C ALA A 230 -16.30 -6.15 -0.11
N HIS A 231 -15.00 -5.95 -0.31
CA HIS A 231 -14.13 -5.28 0.65
C HIS A 231 -14.33 -3.77 0.61
N LEU A 232 -15.18 -3.26 1.47
CA LEU A 232 -15.50 -1.84 1.54
C LEU A 232 -14.49 -1.07 2.40
N LEU A 233 -14.35 0.21 2.08
CA LEU A 233 -13.71 1.16 2.98
C LEU A 233 -14.45 1.19 4.33
N ASN A 234 -13.70 1.45 5.39
CA ASN A 234 -14.24 1.63 6.74
C ASN A 234 -14.42 3.10 7.13
N VAL A 235 -14.34 3.99 6.15
CA VAL A 235 -14.54 5.44 6.25
C VAL A 235 -15.43 5.87 5.10
N ARG A 236 -16.35 6.81 5.35
CA ARG A 236 -17.27 7.34 4.32
C ARG A 236 -16.51 8.06 3.22
N ALA A 237 -17.02 8.00 1.99
CA ALA A 237 -16.38 8.58 0.81
C ALA A 237 -16.01 10.06 0.99
N SER A 238 -16.87 10.86 1.65
CA SER A 238 -16.61 12.28 1.94
C SER A 238 -15.33 12.55 2.76
N ASN A 239 -14.83 11.55 3.47
CA ASN A 239 -13.63 11.68 4.30
C ASN A 239 -12.39 11.02 3.68
N MET A 240 -12.49 10.56 2.43
CA MET A 240 -11.45 9.76 1.77
C MET A 240 -10.65 10.53 0.71
N SER A 241 -10.76 11.85 0.64
CA SER A 241 -9.88 12.64 -0.23
C SER A 241 -8.41 12.42 0.09
N ALA A 242 -7.57 12.21 -0.92
CA ALA A 242 -6.12 12.17 -0.83
C ALA A 242 -5.48 13.57 -0.81
N ILE A 243 -6.22 14.59 -1.24
CA ILE A 243 -5.77 15.97 -1.34
C ILE A 243 -6.23 16.73 -0.09
N ALA A 244 -5.28 17.32 0.65
CA ALA A 244 -5.58 17.96 1.93
C ALA A 244 -6.48 19.18 1.79
N GLU A 245 -6.30 19.95 0.73
CA GLU A 245 -7.00 21.21 0.44
C GLU A 245 -8.35 20.99 -0.26
N ASP A 246 -8.65 19.79 -0.77
CA ASP A 246 -9.88 19.45 -1.47
C ASP A 246 -10.57 18.23 -0.83
N ALA A 247 -11.48 18.49 0.10
CA ALA A 247 -12.19 17.45 0.83
C ALA A 247 -13.11 16.59 -0.08
N GLU A 248 -13.58 17.14 -1.19
CA GLU A 248 -14.53 16.47 -2.10
C GLU A 248 -13.83 15.71 -3.24
N HIS A 249 -12.51 15.79 -3.37
CA HIS A 249 -11.75 15.25 -4.49
C HIS A 249 -12.09 13.78 -4.80
N PHE A 250 -12.20 12.92 -3.80
CA PHE A 250 -12.58 11.52 -4.00
C PHE A 250 -14.04 11.35 -4.45
N VAL A 251 -14.96 12.08 -3.86
CA VAL A 251 -16.38 12.06 -4.25
C VAL A 251 -16.57 12.55 -5.68
N ASN A 252 -15.84 13.59 -6.08
CA ASN A 252 -15.86 14.11 -7.44
C ASN A 252 -15.26 13.11 -8.43
N TRP A 253 -14.20 12.40 -8.05
CA TRP A 253 -13.60 11.34 -8.85
C TRP A 253 -14.59 10.17 -9.06
N LEU A 254 -15.30 9.73 -8.03
CA LEU A 254 -16.35 8.71 -8.13
C LEU A 254 -17.47 9.17 -9.08
N ARG A 255 -17.93 10.40 -8.93
CA ARG A 255 -18.98 10.98 -9.78
C ARG A 255 -18.56 11.07 -11.25
N ALA A 256 -17.33 11.47 -11.52
CA ALA A 256 -16.79 11.55 -12.89
C ALA A 256 -16.74 10.19 -13.60
N ARG A 257 -16.68 9.09 -12.83
CA ARG A 257 -16.73 7.71 -13.35
C ARG A 257 -18.13 7.10 -13.40
N GLY A 258 -19.16 7.88 -13.10
CA GLY A 258 -20.55 7.40 -13.08
C GLY A 258 -20.87 6.46 -11.92
N SER A 259 -20.05 6.46 -10.85
CA SER A 259 -20.29 5.63 -9.67
C SER A 259 -21.58 6.08 -8.95
N PRO A 260 -22.43 5.14 -8.49
CA PRO A 260 -23.61 5.46 -7.71
C PRO A 260 -23.28 5.83 -6.23
N ILE A 261 -22.03 5.72 -5.83
CA ILE A 261 -21.57 5.93 -4.45
C ILE A 261 -21.59 7.41 -4.10
N GLY A 262 -22.39 7.78 -3.09
CA GLY A 262 -22.50 9.13 -2.57
C GLY A 262 -21.51 9.45 -1.44
N PRO A 263 -21.51 10.71 -0.97
CA PRO A 263 -20.57 11.17 0.08
C PRO A 263 -20.67 10.39 1.41
N THR A 264 -21.86 9.89 1.74
CA THR A 264 -22.14 9.16 2.98
C THR A 264 -21.91 7.66 2.88
N ASP A 265 -21.67 7.15 1.68
CA ASP A 265 -21.50 5.72 1.42
C ASP A 265 -20.07 5.26 1.62
N PHE A 266 -19.88 3.93 1.54
CA PHE A 266 -18.60 3.26 1.68
C PHE A 266 -18.22 2.62 0.34
N ALA A 267 -17.18 3.14 -0.30
CA ALA A 267 -16.70 2.64 -1.58
C ALA A 267 -15.89 1.34 -1.44
N PRO A 268 -15.80 0.51 -2.51
CA PRO A 268 -14.86 -0.60 -2.57
C PRO A 268 -13.40 -0.13 -2.39
N ARG A 269 -12.60 -0.94 -1.71
CA ARG A 269 -11.17 -0.63 -1.50
C ARG A 269 -10.38 -0.59 -2.80
N MET A 270 -10.73 -1.44 -3.77
CA MET A 270 -10.11 -1.46 -5.09
C MET A 270 -10.29 -0.14 -5.86
N ASP A 271 -11.48 0.47 -5.78
CA ASP A 271 -11.76 1.77 -6.40
C ASP A 271 -10.90 2.87 -5.78
N TYR A 272 -10.68 2.77 -4.47
CA TYR A 272 -9.81 3.72 -3.78
C TYR A 272 -8.33 3.56 -4.19
N GLY A 273 -7.86 2.35 -4.39
CA GLY A 273 -6.52 2.10 -4.94
C GLY A 273 -6.33 2.74 -6.31
N GLN A 274 -7.34 2.61 -7.20
CA GLN A 274 -7.33 3.27 -8.50
C GLN A 274 -7.34 4.80 -8.38
N TYR A 275 -8.18 5.35 -7.49
CA TYR A 275 -8.22 6.77 -7.21
C TYR A 275 -6.86 7.35 -6.78
N VAL A 276 -6.12 6.63 -5.94
CA VAL A 276 -4.79 7.07 -5.48
C VAL A 276 -3.79 7.08 -6.63
N ARG A 277 -3.84 6.09 -7.52
CA ARG A 277 -3.01 6.06 -8.75
C ARG A 277 -3.33 7.25 -9.65
N ASP A 278 -4.60 7.43 -9.97
CA ASP A 278 -5.04 8.53 -10.84
C ASP A 278 -4.65 9.90 -10.27
N THR A 279 -4.74 10.06 -8.94
CA THR A 279 -4.31 11.30 -8.25
C THR A 279 -2.82 11.54 -8.39
N LEU A 280 -1.99 10.50 -8.33
CA LEU A 280 -0.55 10.60 -8.54
C LEU A 280 -0.21 10.94 -9.99
N ASP A 281 -0.87 10.30 -10.94
CA ASP A 281 -0.68 10.54 -12.38
C ASP A 281 -1.11 11.96 -12.76
N ASP A 282 -2.22 12.45 -12.21
CA ASP A 282 -2.67 13.84 -12.38
C ASP A 282 -1.64 14.84 -11.86
N ALA A 283 -1.09 14.58 -10.67
CA ALA A 283 -0.05 15.43 -10.10
C ALA A 283 1.23 15.43 -10.95
N ALA A 284 1.64 14.28 -11.49
CA ALA A 284 2.78 14.19 -12.41
C ALA A 284 2.52 14.97 -13.71
N ARG A 285 1.29 14.91 -14.24
CA ARG A 285 0.88 15.72 -15.40
C ARG A 285 0.88 17.23 -15.10
N MET A 286 0.39 17.64 -13.94
CA MET A 286 0.39 19.04 -13.52
C MET A 286 1.80 19.61 -13.35
N ALA A 287 2.74 18.78 -12.91
CA ALA A 287 4.15 19.19 -12.66
C ALA A 287 5.02 19.25 -13.93
N ARG A 288 4.42 19.15 -15.12
CA ARG A 288 5.17 19.20 -16.38
C ARG A 288 6.09 20.44 -16.45
N GLY A 289 7.35 20.21 -16.76
CA GLY A 289 8.37 21.26 -16.84
C GLY A 289 8.95 21.72 -15.51
N THR A 290 8.32 21.38 -14.40
CA THR A 290 8.81 21.67 -13.04
C THR A 290 9.18 20.41 -12.26
N GLY A 291 8.50 19.30 -12.44
CA GLY A 291 8.77 18.06 -11.70
C GLY A 291 8.81 16.84 -12.61
N SER A 292 9.58 15.82 -12.20
CA SER A 292 9.56 14.49 -12.77
C SER A 292 9.18 13.45 -11.71
N LEU A 293 8.51 12.37 -12.14
CA LEU A 293 8.23 11.21 -11.30
C LEU A 293 8.89 9.97 -11.88
N SER A 294 9.78 9.37 -11.10
CA SER A 294 10.42 8.09 -11.42
C SER A 294 9.94 7.03 -10.44
N MET A 295 9.30 5.97 -10.93
CA MET A 295 8.85 4.85 -10.11
C MET A 295 9.85 3.69 -10.22
N CYS A 296 10.31 3.19 -9.07
CA CYS A 296 11.16 2.02 -8.95
C CYS A 296 10.34 0.89 -8.33
N LEU A 297 9.96 -0.11 -9.14
CA LEU A 297 9.20 -1.28 -8.68
C LEU A 297 10.14 -2.31 -8.03
N ASP A 298 10.73 -1.93 -6.90
CA ASP A 298 11.75 -2.70 -6.18
C ASP A 298 11.68 -2.47 -4.68
N GLU A 299 12.42 -3.24 -3.91
CA GLU A 299 12.53 -3.08 -2.47
C GLU A 299 13.78 -2.28 -2.09
N ALA A 300 13.63 -1.18 -1.36
CA ALA A 300 14.75 -0.47 -0.75
C ALA A 300 15.37 -1.36 0.35
N ARG A 301 16.65 -1.71 0.18
CA ARG A 301 17.38 -2.61 1.09
C ARG A 301 18.25 -1.87 2.07
N ARG A 302 18.86 -0.76 1.65
CA ARG A 302 19.78 0.01 2.47
C ARG A 302 19.66 1.50 2.14
N VAL A 303 19.64 2.33 3.17
CA VAL A 303 19.68 3.78 3.04
C VAL A 303 20.89 4.28 3.82
N MET A 304 21.73 5.07 3.21
CA MET A 304 22.96 5.56 3.83
C MET A 304 23.28 6.99 3.40
N ARG A 305 23.95 7.72 4.28
CA ARG A 305 24.41 9.07 3.97
C ARG A 305 25.52 9.05 2.92
N ARG A 306 25.49 10.02 2.03
CA ARG A 306 26.54 10.24 1.04
C ARG A 306 27.61 11.16 1.63
N PRO A 307 28.90 10.97 1.24
CA PRO A 307 29.98 11.84 1.70
C PRO A 307 29.80 13.34 1.32
N ASP A 308 29.19 13.57 0.16
CA ASP A 308 28.89 14.92 -0.38
C ASP A 308 27.56 15.50 0.11
N GLY A 309 26.91 14.82 1.06
CA GLY A 309 25.61 15.17 1.61
C GLY A 309 24.45 14.50 0.88
N GLY A 310 23.28 14.44 1.56
CA GLY A 310 22.10 13.70 1.08
C GLY A 310 22.24 12.19 1.31
N TRP A 311 21.51 11.40 0.52
CA TRP A 311 21.28 9.99 0.73
C TRP A 311 21.54 9.16 -0.50
N LEU A 312 21.93 7.90 -0.29
CA LEU A 312 21.96 6.85 -1.30
C LEU A 312 21.04 5.72 -0.86
N VAL A 313 20.02 5.45 -1.67
CA VAL A 313 19.06 4.37 -1.46
C VAL A 313 19.41 3.20 -2.37
N HIS A 314 19.85 2.09 -1.79
CA HIS A 314 20.13 0.87 -2.53
C HIS A 314 18.88 0.02 -2.64
N CYS A 315 18.50 -0.30 -3.86
CA CYS A 315 17.42 -1.20 -4.20
C CYS A 315 17.91 -2.66 -4.30
N ALA A 316 16.98 -3.62 -4.20
CA ALA A 316 17.31 -5.05 -4.19
C ALA A 316 17.86 -5.55 -5.55
N LYS A 317 17.35 -5.01 -6.64
CA LYS A 317 17.61 -5.46 -8.01
C LYS A 317 17.99 -4.33 -8.96
N GLY A 318 17.36 -3.16 -8.80
CA GLY A 318 17.54 -1.99 -9.64
C GLY A 318 18.72 -1.11 -9.21
N PRO A 319 18.96 0.01 -9.92
CA PRO A 319 20.02 0.95 -9.61
C PRO A 319 19.80 1.63 -8.27
N SER A 320 20.91 2.07 -7.66
CA SER A 320 20.85 2.91 -6.45
C SER A 320 20.37 4.31 -6.79
N ILE A 321 19.55 4.90 -5.92
CA ILE A 321 18.95 6.22 -6.09
C ILE A 321 19.65 7.21 -5.19
N ALA A 322 20.24 8.26 -5.77
CA ALA A 322 20.79 9.39 -5.03
C ALA A 322 19.68 10.42 -4.79
N ALA A 323 19.51 10.89 -3.55
CA ALA A 323 18.49 11.85 -3.19
C ALA A 323 19.00 12.88 -2.17
N ASP A 324 18.46 14.11 -2.23
CA ASP A 324 18.71 15.15 -1.23
C ASP A 324 17.89 14.92 0.04
N VAL A 325 16.69 14.37 -0.12
CA VAL A 325 15.76 14.07 0.98
C VAL A 325 15.21 12.65 0.79
N VAL A 326 15.08 11.91 1.89
CA VAL A 326 14.39 10.62 1.92
C VAL A 326 13.12 10.73 2.76
N VAL A 327 12.01 10.21 2.25
CA VAL A 327 10.74 10.08 2.97
C VAL A 327 10.43 8.60 3.16
N LEU A 328 10.31 8.16 4.40
CA LEU A 328 9.92 6.79 4.75
C LEU A 328 8.39 6.69 4.83
N ALA A 329 7.80 5.98 3.88
CA ALA A 329 6.36 5.71 3.76
C ALA A 329 6.06 4.21 3.67
N SER A 330 6.93 3.35 4.23
CA SER A 330 6.93 1.89 4.00
C SER A 330 5.70 1.15 4.57
N GLY A 331 4.83 1.83 5.30
CA GLY A 331 3.53 1.33 5.72
C GLY A 331 3.59 0.11 6.64
N HIS A 332 2.61 -0.75 6.51
CA HIS A 332 2.49 -1.99 7.29
C HIS A 332 3.32 -3.12 6.69
N ARG A 333 3.93 -3.92 7.57
CA ARG A 333 4.55 -5.20 7.23
C ARG A 333 3.52 -6.34 7.37
N PRO A 334 3.75 -7.51 6.73
CA PRO A 334 2.91 -8.69 6.93
C PRO A 334 2.74 -9.01 8.42
N PRO A 335 1.68 -9.73 8.80
CA PRO A 335 1.46 -10.16 10.18
C PRO A 335 2.65 -10.99 10.72
N GLY A 336 2.95 -10.82 12.02
CA GLY A 336 3.89 -11.69 12.71
C GLY A 336 3.29 -13.08 12.98
N ASP A 337 4.13 -14.03 13.39
CA ASP A 337 3.65 -15.37 13.75
C ASP A 337 2.98 -15.37 15.14
N PRO A 338 1.65 -15.58 15.24
CA PRO A 338 0.93 -15.62 16.50
C PRO A 338 1.16 -16.92 17.31
N LEU A 339 1.75 -17.94 16.69
CA LEU A 339 2.08 -19.23 17.30
C LEU A 339 3.53 -19.31 17.78
N HIS A 340 4.33 -18.27 17.49
CA HIS A 340 5.72 -18.20 17.95
C HIS A 340 6.56 -19.44 17.57
N GLY A 341 6.45 -19.89 16.32
CA GLY A 341 7.16 -21.07 15.80
C GLY A 341 6.53 -22.42 16.16
N ARG A 342 5.38 -22.44 16.82
CA ARG A 342 4.68 -23.68 17.23
C ARG A 342 3.61 -24.13 16.21
N TRP A 343 3.89 -23.92 14.93
CA TRP A 343 3.13 -24.47 13.82
C TRP A 343 3.78 -25.79 13.37
N HIS A 344 3.06 -26.91 13.50
CA HIS A 344 3.49 -28.25 13.11
C HIS A 344 2.54 -28.88 12.07
N GLY A 345 1.64 -28.08 11.50
CA GLY A 345 0.74 -28.46 10.42
C GLY A 345 1.37 -28.34 9.03
N PRO A 346 0.67 -28.76 7.97
CA PRO A 346 1.09 -28.57 6.59
C PRO A 346 1.25 -27.07 6.25
N ARG A 347 2.32 -26.69 5.56
CA ARG A 347 2.61 -25.28 5.24
C ARG A 347 1.53 -24.64 4.37
N GLU A 348 0.97 -25.40 3.46
CA GLU A 348 -0.10 -25.00 2.54
C GLU A 348 -1.41 -24.69 3.27
N ARG A 349 -1.63 -25.21 4.47
CA ARG A 349 -2.83 -24.98 5.32
C ARG A 349 -2.68 -23.74 6.24
N TRP A 350 -1.51 -23.06 6.18
CA TRP A 350 -1.23 -21.85 6.93
C TRP A 350 -1.18 -20.63 6.03
N ILE A 351 -2.16 -19.75 6.12
CA ILE A 351 -2.20 -18.47 5.42
C ILE A 351 -1.61 -17.40 6.34
N ALA A 352 -0.31 -17.16 6.18
CA ALA A 352 0.44 -16.22 7.02
C ALA A 352 0.11 -14.75 6.72
N ASP A 353 -0.24 -14.42 5.48
CA ASP A 353 -0.61 -13.08 5.02
C ASP A 353 -1.86 -13.15 4.13
N PRO A 354 -3.03 -12.78 4.64
CA PRO A 354 -4.29 -12.85 3.91
C PRO A 354 -4.42 -11.78 2.81
N TRP A 355 -3.50 -10.80 2.78
CA TRP A 355 -3.46 -9.75 1.77
C TRP A 355 -2.66 -10.11 0.51
N LYS A 356 -2.10 -11.31 0.46
CA LYS A 356 -1.55 -11.83 -0.79
C LYS A 356 -2.69 -12.08 -1.78
N PRO A 357 -2.47 -11.83 -3.08
CA PRO A 357 -3.45 -12.19 -4.11
C PRO A 357 -3.88 -13.66 -3.96
N HIS A 358 -5.17 -13.92 -4.07
CA HIS A 358 -5.77 -15.25 -3.98
C HIS A 358 -5.50 -16.06 -2.70
N ALA A 359 -5.13 -15.37 -1.59
CA ALA A 359 -4.72 -16.05 -0.37
C ALA A 359 -5.78 -17.01 0.21
N VAL A 360 -7.06 -16.73 0.00
CA VAL A 360 -8.18 -17.52 0.55
C VAL A 360 -9.03 -18.21 -0.51
N THR A 361 -8.67 -18.13 -1.79
CA THR A 361 -9.47 -18.67 -2.91
C THR A 361 -9.52 -20.20 -2.95
N ASP A 362 -8.49 -20.86 -2.44
CA ASP A 362 -8.39 -22.33 -2.44
C ASP A 362 -9.20 -22.99 -1.32
N ILE A 363 -9.76 -22.21 -0.39
CA ILE A 363 -10.55 -22.71 0.75
C ILE A 363 -11.94 -23.14 0.28
N GLN A 364 -12.22 -24.45 0.34
CA GLN A 364 -13.51 -24.99 -0.07
C GLN A 364 -14.61 -24.70 0.98
N THR A 365 -15.88 -24.73 0.54
CA THR A 365 -17.04 -24.37 1.37
C THR A 365 -17.34 -25.40 2.48
N ASP A 366 -16.89 -26.62 2.34
CA ASP A 366 -17.00 -27.72 3.30
C ASP A 366 -15.78 -27.88 4.22
N GLU A 367 -14.74 -27.06 4.02
CA GLU A 367 -13.55 -27.07 4.87
C GLU A 367 -13.70 -26.11 6.07
N PRO A 368 -13.56 -26.57 7.32
CA PRO A 368 -13.59 -25.70 8.50
C PRO A 368 -12.32 -24.83 8.57
N VAL A 369 -12.49 -23.55 8.93
CA VAL A 369 -11.43 -22.53 8.94
C VAL A 369 -11.27 -21.93 10.34
N ALA A 370 -10.03 -21.74 10.80
CA ALA A 370 -9.73 -20.90 11.95
C ALA A 370 -9.09 -19.59 11.51
N ILE A 371 -9.62 -18.47 11.96
CA ILE A 371 -9.05 -17.12 11.73
C ILE A 371 -8.51 -16.59 13.05
N ILE A 372 -7.22 -16.27 13.10
CA ILE A 372 -6.58 -15.70 14.28
C ILE A 372 -6.57 -14.19 14.18
N GLY A 373 -7.30 -13.51 15.06
CA GLY A 373 -7.56 -12.08 15.03
C GLY A 373 -9.04 -11.77 14.80
N SER A 374 -9.49 -10.56 15.13
CA SER A 374 -10.90 -10.13 14.98
C SER A 374 -11.03 -8.66 14.57
N GLY A 375 -10.01 -8.11 13.88
CA GLY A 375 -10.02 -6.76 13.34
C GLY A 375 -10.68 -6.66 11.97
N LEU A 376 -10.52 -5.51 11.29
CA LEU A 376 -11.08 -5.29 9.95
C LEU A 376 -10.53 -6.28 8.90
N THR A 377 -9.27 -6.71 9.01
CA THR A 377 -8.73 -7.77 8.14
C THR A 377 -9.52 -9.07 8.23
N THR A 378 -9.93 -9.44 9.46
CA THR A 378 -10.81 -10.60 9.67
C THR A 378 -12.16 -10.40 9.00
N VAL A 379 -12.71 -9.19 9.09
CA VAL A 379 -14.01 -8.87 8.46
C VAL A 379 -13.91 -9.02 6.93
N ASP A 380 -12.84 -8.53 6.32
CA ASP A 380 -12.63 -8.66 4.87
C ASP A 380 -12.48 -10.14 4.47
N VAL A 381 -11.68 -10.94 5.20
CA VAL A 381 -11.58 -12.41 4.97
C VAL A 381 -12.92 -13.11 5.15
N LEU A 382 -13.71 -12.72 6.15
CA LEU A 382 -15.05 -13.29 6.36
C LEU A 382 -16.02 -12.93 5.21
N LEU A 383 -15.89 -11.72 4.63
CA LEU A 383 -16.69 -11.34 3.45
C LEU A 383 -16.34 -12.20 2.24
N SER A 384 -15.07 -12.47 1.99
CA SER A 384 -14.64 -13.37 0.90
C SER A 384 -15.09 -14.82 1.13
N LEU A 385 -15.13 -15.30 2.37
CA LEU A 385 -15.46 -16.71 2.67
C LEU A 385 -16.95 -16.97 2.95
N ALA A 386 -17.69 -15.99 3.46
CA ALA A 386 -19.06 -16.17 3.94
C ALA A 386 -19.93 -14.91 3.78
N GLY A 387 -19.53 -13.95 2.97
CA GLY A 387 -20.33 -12.77 2.61
C GLY A 387 -21.48 -13.13 1.66
N SER A 388 -22.34 -12.15 1.39
CA SER A 388 -23.53 -12.35 0.53
C SER A 388 -23.20 -12.72 -0.93
N GLN A 389 -21.98 -12.47 -1.38
CA GLN A 389 -21.48 -12.82 -2.71
C GLN A 389 -20.63 -14.10 -2.70
N ALA A 390 -20.27 -14.61 -1.53
CA ALA A 390 -19.52 -15.86 -1.40
C ALA A 390 -20.44 -17.08 -1.60
N PRO A 391 -19.94 -18.21 -2.07
CA PRO A 391 -20.68 -19.46 -2.12
C PRO A 391 -21.16 -19.89 -0.73
N PRO A 392 -22.37 -20.49 -0.59
CA PRO A 392 -22.86 -20.97 0.69
C PRO A 392 -21.92 -22.01 1.31
N ARG A 393 -21.58 -21.83 2.60
CA ARG A 393 -20.68 -22.72 3.33
C ARG A 393 -21.45 -23.72 4.20
N SER A 394 -21.00 -24.98 4.20
CA SER A 394 -21.47 -26.03 5.12
C SER A 394 -20.58 -26.15 6.36
N ALA A 395 -19.28 -25.82 6.26
CA ALA A 395 -18.35 -25.88 7.38
C ALA A 395 -18.23 -24.54 8.12
N PRO A 396 -18.02 -24.55 9.46
CA PRO A 396 -17.93 -23.33 10.26
C PRO A 396 -16.60 -22.60 10.09
N ILE A 397 -16.63 -21.29 10.32
CA ILE A 397 -15.44 -20.43 10.46
C ILE A 397 -15.30 -20.05 11.94
N TRP A 398 -14.17 -20.39 12.55
CA TRP A 398 -13.83 -20.05 13.92
C TRP A 398 -12.99 -18.77 13.95
N VAL A 399 -13.48 -17.72 14.61
CA VAL A 399 -12.74 -16.46 14.78
C VAL A 399 -12.21 -16.38 16.20
N ILE A 400 -10.89 -16.45 16.34
CA ILE A 400 -10.20 -16.55 17.62
C ILE A 400 -9.55 -15.21 17.95
N SER A 401 -9.94 -14.61 19.06
CA SER A 401 -9.27 -13.41 19.59
C SER A 401 -9.40 -13.35 21.11
N ARG A 402 -8.56 -12.55 21.75
CA ARG A 402 -8.52 -12.46 23.23
C ARG A 402 -9.87 -12.14 23.89
N ARG A 403 -10.79 -11.49 23.17
CA ARG A 403 -12.08 -11.01 23.70
C ARG A 403 -13.28 -11.39 22.83
N ALA A 404 -13.07 -12.05 21.72
CA ALA A 404 -14.11 -12.38 20.74
C ALA A 404 -14.95 -11.17 20.30
N TRP A 405 -14.32 -10.00 20.13
CA TRP A 405 -14.99 -8.78 19.69
C TRP A 405 -14.68 -8.50 18.22
N LEU A 406 -15.70 -8.24 17.42
CA LEU A 406 -15.58 -7.64 16.10
C LEU A 406 -15.65 -6.10 16.19
N PRO A 407 -15.12 -5.37 15.19
CA PRO A 407 -15.32 -3.93 15.08
C PRO A 407 -16.81 -3.55 15.15
N GLN A 408 -17.11 -2.43 15.79
CA GLN A 408 -18.49 -1.92 15.87
C GLN A 408 -18.96 -1.38 14.52
N PRO A 409 -20.27 -1.39 14.23
CA PRO A 409 -20.80 -0.76 13.02
C PRO A 409 -20.76 0.78 13.12
N HIS A 410 -20.65 1.45 11.97
CA HIS A 410 -21.02 2.84 11.88
C HIS A 410 -22.54 3.00 12.15
N ALA A 411 -22.96 4.18 12.62
CA ALA A 411 -24.39 4.53 12.61
C ALA A 411 -24.89 4.67 11.17
N ALA A 412 -26.16 4.38 10.92
CA ALA A 412 -26.77 4.51 9.61
C ALA A 412 -26.70 5.98 9.11
N SER A 413 -27.11 6.94 9.94
CA SER A 413 -26.82 8.36 9.77
C SER A 413 -25.56 8.69 10.58
N GLY A 414 -24.54 9.29 9.96
CA GLY A 414 -23.32 9.67 10.69
C GLY A 414 -23.66 10.67 11.80
N PRO A 415 -23.34 10.38 13.08
CA PRO A 415 -23.55 11.36 14.14
C PRO A 415 -22.63 12.56 13.90
N THR A 416 -23.09 13.75 14.25
CA THR A 416 -22.22 14.93 14.29
C THR A 416 -21.15 14.71 15.36
N PRO A 417 -19.86 14.88 15.04
CA PRO A 417 -18.78 14.77 16.03
C PRO A 417 -19.00 15.77 17.18
N ALA A 418 -18.83 15.33 18.40
CA ALA A 418 -18.97 16.20 19.57
C ALA A 418 -17.82 17.24 19.62
N THR A 419 -18.12 18.45 20.00
CA THR A 419 -17.12 19.50 20.27
C THR A 419 -16.50 19.26 21.64
N LEU A 420 -15.21 18.90 21.69
CA LEU A 420 -14.53 18.43 22.90
C LEU A 420 -13.40 19.34 23.39
N ASP A 421 -13.19 20.51 22.78
CA ASP A 421 -12.06 21.39 23.07
C ASP A 421 -11.94 21.74 24.56
N ALA A 422 -13.02 22.19 25.18
CA ALA A 422 -13.05 22.55 26.61
C ALA A 422 -12.80 21.34 27.51
N HIS A 423 -13.41 20.19 27.18
CA HIS A 423 -13.23 18.94 27.93
C HIS A 423 -11.78 18.43 27.86
N VAL A 424 -11.15 18.55 26.67
CA VAL A 424 -9.76 18.16 26.48
C VAL A 424 -8.79 19.10 27.19
N VAL A 425 -9.05 20.41 27.17
CA VAL A 425 -8.26 21.38 27.95
C VAL A 425 -8.29 21.02 29.43
N THR A 426 -9.48 20.75 29.99
CA THR A 426 -9.66 20.32 31.38
C THR A 426 -8.91 19.00 31.68
N LEU A 427 -8.99 18.01 30.77
CA LEU A 427 -8.27 16.74 30.89
C LEU A 427 -6.76 16.95 30.96
N LEU A 428 -6.22 17.77 30.06
CA LEU A 428 -4.78 18.02 29.94
C LEU A 428 -4.24 18.92 31.09
N GLY A 429 -5.10 19.72 31.70
CA GLY A 429 -4.78 20.50 32.90
C GLY A 429 -4.76 19.68 34.20
N ALA A 430 -5.15 18.40 34.15
CA ALA A 430 -5.12 17.55 35.35
C ALA A 430 -3.67 17.32 35.84
N PRO A 431 -3.41 17.32 37.16
CA PRO A 431 -2.07 17.16 37.72
C PRO A 431 -1.38 15.86 37.32
N ARG A 432 -2.16 14.83 37.00
CA ARG A 432 -1.66 13.51 36.56
C ARG A 432 -2.59 12.87 35.55
N LEU A 433 -2.13 12.78 34.31
CA LEU A 433 -2.84 12.07 33.26
C LEU A 433 -2.45 10.59 33.28
N THR A 434 -3.45 9.69 33.36
CA THR A 434 -3.27 8.24 33.39
C THR A 434 -4.23 7.54 32.42
N ALA A 435 -3.89 6.32 31.99
CA ALA A 435 -4.79 5.50 31.17
C ALA A 435 -6.16 5.29 31.85
N ARG A 436 -6.20 5.16 33.18
CA ARG A 436 -7.44 5.04 33.95
C ARG A 436 -8.25 6.34 33.97
N SER A 437 -7.57 7.50 34.12
CA SER A 437 -8.26 8.81 34.08
C SER A 437 -8.85 9.10 32.72
N LEU A 438 -8.21 8.69 31.62
CA LEU A 438 -8.78 8.79 30.26
C LEU A 438 -10.12 8.04 30.13
N VAL A 439 -10.18 6.79 30.58
CA VAL A 439 -11.42 6.02 30.52
C VAL A 439 -12.52 6.64 31.36
N ARG A 440 -12.18 7.12 32.56
CA ARG A 440 -13.14 7.79 33.45
C ARG A 440 -13.63 9.11 32.83
N TRP A 441 -12.72 9.89 32.30
CA TRP A 441 -13.04 11.14 31.61
C TRP A 441 -13.97 10.89 30.40
N PHE A 442 -13.67 9.91 29.54
CA PHE A 442 -14.51 9.58 28.40
C PHE A 442 -15.95 9.25 28.82
N ARG A 443 -16.11 8.44 29.88
CA ARG A 443 -17.44 8.10 30.41
C ARG A 443 -18.15 9.34 30.95
N GLY A 444 -17.46 10.18 31.71
CA GLY A 444 -18.04 11.42 32.25
C GLY A 444 -18.51 12.38 31.16
N VAL A 445 -17.71 12.58 30.11
CA VAL A 445 -18.11 13.39 28.95
C VAL A 445 -19.31 12.81 28.24
N LEU A 446 -19.36 11.48 28.04
CA LEU A 446 -20.51 10.84 27.41
C LEU A 446 -21.78 10.98 28.25
N ASP A 447 -21.68 10.82 29.57
CA ASP A 447 -22.80 10.96 30.51
C ASP A 447 -23.30 12.42 30.55
N GLU A 448 -22.40 13.39 30.54
CA GLU A 448 -22.74 14.82 30.47
C GLU A 448 -23.47 15.17 29.17
N LEU A 449 -22.96 14.73 28.03
CA LEU A 449 -23.60 14.99 26.73
C LEU A 449 -24.96 14.29 26.63
N ARG A 450 -25.13 13.11 27.20
CA ARG A 450 -26.41 12.40 27.29
C ARG A 450 -27.42 13.07 28.20
N ALA A 451 -26.95 13.75 29.24
CA ALA A 451 -27.85 14.56 30.08
C ALA A 451 -28.40 15.79 29.34
N GLN A 452 -27.67 16.31 28.36
CA GLN A 452 -28.10 17.40 27.49
C GLN A 452 -28.99 16.91 26.33
N ASP A 453 -28.63 15.79 25.72
CA ASP A 453 -29.39 15.11 24.66
C ASP A 453 -29.28 13.59 24.86
N THR A 454 -30.39 12.97 25.26
CA THR A 454 -30.50 11.52 25.54
C THR A 454 -30.18 10.64 24.32
N ASN A 455 -30.26 11.19 23.10
CA ASN A 455 -29.93 10.50 21.85
C ASN A 455 -28.44 10.53 21.52
N THR A 456 -27.60 11.15 22.38
CA THR A 456 -26.15 11.24 22.13
C THR A 456 -25.54 9.86 22.05
N ASP A 457 -25.06 9.51 20.84
CA ASP A 457 -24.35 8.27 20.58
C ASP A 457 -22.87 8.41 21.00
N TRP A 458 -22.31 7.36 21.61
CA TRP A 458 -20.88 7.27 21.95
C TRP A 458 -19.98 7.55 20.74
N ARG A 459 -20.47 7.31 19.51
CA ARG A 459 -19.76 7.57 18.27
C ARG A 459 -19.43 9.03 18.07
N ALA A 460 -20.33 9.93 18.48
CA ALA A 460 -20.10 11.38 18.43
C ALA A 460 -18.87 11.77 19.26
N VAL A 461 -18.72 11.19 20.47
CA VAL A 461 -17.56 11.43 21.33
C VAL A 461 -16.27 10.84 20.74
N VAL A 462 -16.31 9.60 20.23
CA VAL A 462 -15.16 8.97 19.58
C VAL A 462 -14.71 9.75 18.34
N ASP A 463 -15.63 10.24 17.53
CA ASP A 463 -15.32 11.02 16.33
C ASP A 463 -14.82 12.43 16.68
N GLY A 464 -15.37 13.07 17.72
CA GLY A 464 -14.88 14.35 18.24
C GLY A 464 -13.46 14.27 18.83
N LEU A 465 -13.10 13.12 19.43
CA LEU A 465 -11.75 12.89 19.96
C LEU A 465 -10.66 12.89 18.89
N ARG A 466 -10.99 12.63 17.65
CA ARG A 466 -10.01 12.49 16.57
C ARG A 466 -9.05 13.67 16.46
N LEU A 467 -9.56 14.89 16.55
CA LEU A 467 -8.75 16.12 16.48
C LEU A 467 -7.79 16.27 17.66
N HIS A 468 -8.00 15.54 18.75
CA HIS A 468 -7.29 15.66 20.01
C HIS A 468 -6.42 14.45 20.35
N THR A 469 -6.56 13.33 19.64
CA THR A 469 -5.88 12.06 19.98
C THR A 469 -4.37 12.21 20.06
N ALA A 470 -3.73 12.88 19.11
CA ALA A 470 -2.28 13.10 19.12
C ALA A 470 -1.84 13.96 20.32
N ARG A 471 -2.60 15.00 20.68
CA ARG A 471 -2.32 15.87 21.83
C ARG A 471 -2.46 15.12 23.15
N ILE A 472 -3.52 14.34 23.30
CA ILE A 472 -3.76 13.50 24.50
C ILE A 472 -2.68 12.42 24.60
N TRP A 473 -2.34 11.76 23.50
CA TRP A 473 -1.33 10.71 23.46
C TRP A 473 0.05 11.25 23.89
N ARG A 474 0.46 12.40 23.34
CA ARG A 474 1.74 13.04 23.69
C ARG A 474 1.82 13.47 25.15
N ALA A 475 0.71 13.87 25.75
CA ALA A 475 0.64 14.26 27.16
C ALA A 475 0.76 13.08 28.14
N LEU A 476 0.53 11.83 27.69
CA LEU A 476 0.67 10.64 28.53
C LEU A 476 2.15 10.31 28.77
N PRO A 477 2.59 10.10 30.03
CA PRO A 477 3.89 9.51 30.33
C PRO A 477 4.05 8.11 29.70
N ASN A 478 5.26 7.69 29.35
CA ASN A 478 5.52 6.40 28.71
C ASN A 478 4.94 5.19 29.47
N VAL A 479 5.01 5.20 30.80
CA VAL A 479 4.39 4.15 31.64
C VAL A 479 2.88 4.08 31.43
N GLU A 480 2.22 5.23 31.28
CA GLU A 480 0.77 5.30 31.07
C GLU A 480 0.41 5.00 29.61
N ARG A 481 1.27 5.37 28.64
CA ARG A 481 1.14 4.92 27.25
C ARG A 481 1.20 3.39 27.18
N ALA A 482 2.16 2.75 27.87
CA ALA A 482 2.25 1.28 27.94
C ALA A 482 0.99 0.65 28.54
N ARG A 483 0.41 1.26 29.59
CA ARG A 483 -0.89 0.82 30.17
C ARG A 483 -2.05 1.01 29.21
N ALA A 484 -2.10 2.14 28.51
CA ALA A 484 -3.11 2.42 27.50
C ALA A 484 -3.04 1.41 26.34
N LEU A 485 -1.85 1.09 25.84
CA LEU A 485 -1.64 0.05 24.82
C LEU A 485 -2.17 -1.32 25.26
N ARG A 486 -1.99 -1.67 26.52
CA ARG A 486 -2.41 -2.99 27.05
C ARG A 486 -3.92 -3.06 27.31
N HIS A 487 -4.52 -2.00 27.85
CA HIS A 487 -5.87 -2.05 28.42
C HIS A 487 -6.89 -1.21 27.65
N VAL A 488 -6.52 -0.07 27.09
CA VAL A 488 -7.43 0.86 26.41
C VAL A 488 -7.45 0.60 24.91
N ARG A 489 -6.31 0.34 24.29
CA ARG A 489 -6.19 0.11 22.84
C ARG A 489 -7.18 -0.91 22.29
N PRO A 490 -7.42 -2.11 22.87
CA PRO A 490 -8.36 -3.06 22.31
C PRO A 490 -9.81 -2.57 22.30
N ILE A 491 -10.19 -1.73 23.27
CA ILE A 491 -11.51 -1.10 23.32
C ILE A 491 -11.56 0.02 22.27
N TRP A 492 -10.54 0.86 22.23
CA TRP A 492 -10.42 1.94 21.26
C TRP A 492 -10.52 1.43 19.82
N GLU A 493 -9.74 0.43 19.45
CA GLU A 493 -9.71 -0.13 18.09
C GLU A 493 -11.07 -0.65 17.64
N VAL A 494 -11.80 -1.35 18.50
CA VAL A 494 -13.13 -1.89 18.18
C VAL A 494 -14.17 -0.77 17.96
N HIS A 495 -14.08 0.34 18.69
CA HIS A 495 -15.03 1.45 18.58
C HIS A 495 -14.62 2.49 17.54
N ARG A 496 -13.32 2.61 17.26
CA ARG A 496 -12.78 3.60 16.32
C ARG A 496 -12.73 3.10 14.88
N HIS A 497 -12.26 1.86 14.67
CA HIS A 497 -12.16 1.24 13.35
C HIS A 497 -13.41 0.43 13.05
N ARG A 498 -14.49 1.14 12.73
CA ARG A 498 -15.83 0.58 12.56
C ARG A 498 -16.04 -0.05 11.18
N MET A 499 -17.01 -0.95 11.07
CA MET A 499 -17.47 -1.54 9.81
C MET A 499 -18.56 -0.67 9.17
N ALA A 500 -18.70 -0.74 7.83
CA ALA A 500 -19.90 -0.24 7.16
C ALA A 500 -21.15 -0.97 7.69
N PRO A 501 -22.31 -0.29 7.81
CA PRO A 501 -23.52 -0.91 8.37
C PRO A 501 -23.96 -2.16 7.62
N ALA A 502 -23.88 -2.17 6.29
CA ALA A 502 -24.21 -3.35 5.47
C ALA A 502 -23.29 -4.55 5.76
N VAL A 503 -21.99 -4.30 5.95
CA VAL A 503 -21.01 -5.35 6.32
C VAL A 503 -21.33 -5.89 7.70
N ALA A 504 -21.64 -5.03 8.67
CA ALA A 504 -22.00 -5.45 10.02
C ALA A 504 -23.26 -6.33 10.03
N ALA A 505 -24.27 -5.99 9.23
CA ALA A 505 -25.49 -6.79 9.09
C ALA A 505 -25.18 -8.20 8.53
N GLN A 506 -24.31 -8.33 7.53
CA GLN A 506 -23.86 -9.62 6.99
C GLN A 506 -23.13 -10.44 8.06
N MET A 507 -22.21 -9.83 8.82
CA MET A 507 -21.49 -10.52 9.90
C MET A 507 -22.43 -11.00 11.00
N GLN A 508 -23.38 -10.17 11.42
CA GLN A 508 -24.39 -10.54 12.42
C GLN A 508 -25.27 -11.70 11.93
N HIS A 509 -25.69 -11.66 10.67
CA HIS A 509 -26.46 -12.75 10.07
C HIS A 509 -25.68 -14.06 10.05
N ALA A 510 -24.42 -14.05 9.57
CA ALA A 510 -23.59 -15.25 9.51
C ALA A 510 -23.26 -15.83 10.90
N ILE A 511 -23.13 -14.98 11.93
CA ILE A 511 -22.99 -15.41 13.33
C ILE A 511 -24.28 -16.05 13.83
N ALA A 512 -25.43 -15.44 13.58
CA ALA A 512 -26.73 -15.96 14.00
C ALA A 512 -27.08 -17.32 13.36
N GLN A 513 -26.63 -17.55 12.13
CA GLN A 513 -26.76 -18.83 11.43
C GLN A 513 -25.72 -19.88 11.87
N GLY A 514 -24.75 -19.50 12.74
CA GLY A 514 -23.71 -20.41 13.21
C GLY A 514 -22.59 -20.70 12.20
N HIS A 515 -22.58 -20.02 11.04
CA HIS A 515 -21.50 -20.10 10.05
C HIS A 515 -20.20 -19.50 10.59
N ILE A 516 -20.30 -18.43 11.40
CA ILE A 516 -19.18 -17.79 12.10
C ILE A 516 -19.32 -18.05 13.59
N ARG A 517 -18.27 -18.57 14.20
CA ARG A 517 -18.20 -18.89 15.65
C ARG A 517 -17.09 -18.09 16.31
N MET A 518 -17.44 -17.26 17.26
CA MET A 518 -16.50 -16.40 17.97
C MET A 518 -15.90 -17.13 19.18
N VAL A 519 -14.57 -17.16 19.29
CA VAL A 519 -13.85 -17.82 20.39
C VAL A 519 -12.99 -16.79 21.13
N ALA A 520 -13.27 -16.60 22.42
CA ALA A 520 -12.44 -15.79 23.31
C ALA A 520 -11.26 -16.64 23.80
N GLY A 521 -10.06 -16.42 23.22
CA GLY A 521 -8.90 -17.23 23.57
C GLY A 521 -7.62 -16.78 22.88
N ARG A 522 -6.55 -17.52 23.14
CA ARG A 522 -5.24 -17.36 22.50
C ARG A 522 -4.84 -18.68 21.85
N PRO A 523 -4.46 -18.69 20.58
CA PRO A 523 -3.90 -19.87 19.97
C PRO A 523 -2.53 -20.14 20.58
N GLU A 524 -2.25 -21.40 20.90
CA GLU A 524 -1.01 -21.83 21.56
C GLU A 524 -0.12 -22.64 20.64
N ARG A 525 -0.71 -23.58 19.91
CA ARG A 525 0.00 -24.55 19.06
C ARG A 525 -0.95 -25.09 18.00
N ALA A 526 -0.39 -25.51 16.88
CA ALA A 526 -1.11 -26.23 15.83
C ALA A 526 -0.34 -27.51 15.45
N ASP A 527 -1.00 -28.63 15.48
CA ASP A 527 -0.45 -29.95 15.14
C ASP A 527 -1.16 -30.53 13.91
N SER A 528 -0.48 -31.36 13.11
CA SER A 528 -1.10 -32.10 12.00
C SER A 528 -1.57 -33.45 12.48
N ILE A 529 -2.86 -33.75 12.26
CA ILE A 529 -3.48 -35.06 12.57
C ILE A 529 -4.38 -35.45 11.40
N ASP A 530 -4.08 -36.57 10.74
CA ASP A 530 -4.86 -37.12 9.60
C ASP A 530 -5.16 -36.12 8.49
N GLY A 531 -4.17 -35.25 8.15
CA GLY A 531 -4.31 -34.23 7.12
C GLY A 531 -5.12 -32.98 7.52
N ALA A 532 -5.69 -32.95 8.72
CA ALA A 532 -6.30 -31.77 9.33
C ALA A 532 -5.32 -31.07 10.29
N VAL A 533 -5.70 -29.90 10.75
CA VAL A 533 -4.97 -29.10 11.74
C VAL A 533 -5.75 -29.08 13.05
N ASP A 534 -5.17 -29.59 14.12
CA ASP A 534 -5.68 -29.46 15.49
C ASP A 534 -5.04 -28.22 16.13
N LEU A 535 -5.80 -27.13 16.19
CA LEU A 535 -5.39 -25.86 16.77
C LEU A 535 -5.77 -25.80 18.26
N LEU A 536 -4.76 -25.82 19.13
CA LEU A 536 -4.95 -25.68 20.57
C LEU A 536 -5.16 -24.20 20.92
N VAL A 537 -6.29 -23.89 21.54
CA VAL A 537 -6.68 -22.55 21.98
C VAL A 537 -6.85 -22.52 23.48
N ARG A 538 -6.11 -21.66 24.18
CA ARG A 538 -6.29 -21.40 25.61
C ARG A 538 -7.36 -20.33 25.81
N THR A 539 -8.45 -20.70 26.47
CA THR A 539 -9.58 -19.82 26.76
C THR A 539 -9.59 -19.40 28.23
N PRO A 540 -9.96 -18.14 28.57
CA PRO A 540 -10.17 -17.74 29.95
C PRO A 540 -11.32 -18.54 30.59
N SER A 541 -11.13 -19.06 31.80
CA SER A 541 -12.14 -19.72 32.61
C SER A 541 -12.25 -19.07 34.00
N ARG A 542 -13.36 -19.26 34.69
CA ARG A 542 -13.53 -18.78 36.09
C ARG A 542 -12.50 -19.39 37.03
N ASP A 543 -12.08 -20.62 36.76
CA ASP A 543 -11.12 -21.39 37.57
C ASP A 543 -9.69 -21.34 37.03
N GLY A 544 -9.39 -20.34 36.20
CA GLY A 544 -8.07 -20.14 35.61
C GLY A 544 -8.08 -20.07 34.07
N SER A 545 -7.70 -21.14 33.40
CA SER A 545 -7.78 -21.27 31.95
C SER A 545 -8.15 -22.69 31.56
N SER A 546 -8.94 -22.84 30.50
CA SER A 546 -9.24 -24.15 29.89
C SER A 546 -8.60 -24.21 28.51
N GLU A 547 -8.33 -25.40 28.04
CA GLU A 547 -7.83 -25.68 26.70
C GLU A 547 -8.94 -26.25 25.84
N GLN A 548 -9.02 -25.73 24.60
CA GLN A 548 -9.95 -26.23 23.58
C GLN A 548 -9.15 -26.54 22.33
N VAL A 549 -9.38 -27.71 21.75
CA VAL A 549 -8.82 -28.08 20.44
C VAL A 549 -9.88 -27.82 19.37
N LEU A 550 -9.52 -27.06 18.36
CA LEU A 550 -10.33 -26.80 17.18
C LEU A 550 -9.74 -27.59 16.01
N ARG A 551 -10.48 -28.57 15.50
CA ARG A 551 -10.09 -29.31 14.31
C ARG A 551 -10.53 -28.55 13.06
N VAL A 552 -9.58 -28.09 12.24
CA VAL A 552 -9.80 -27.23 11.07
C VAL A 552 -8.97 -27.70 9.88
N ALA A 553 -9.37 -27.30 8.68
CA ALA A 553 -8.60 -27.55 7.46
C ALA A 553 -7.58 -26.42 7.21
N TRP A 554 -7.94 -25.20 7.57
CA TRP A 554 -7.12 -24.01 7.29
C TRP A 554 -6.98 -23.11 8.52
N VAL A 555 -5.83 -22.44 8.62
CA VAL A 555 -5.63 -21.37 9.60
C VAL A 555 -5.16 -20.11 8.91
N VAL A 556 -5.88 -18.99 9.14
CA VAL A 556 -5.63 -17.69 8.53
C VAL A 556 -5.16 -16.70 9.59
N ASN A 557 -4.03 -16.05 9.34
CA ASN A 557 -3.44 -15.08 10.27
C ASN A 557 -3.93 -13.66 10.00
N CYS A 558 -4.92 -13.21 10.77
CA CYS A 558 -5.46 -11.84 10.74
C CYS A 558 -5.08 -11.02 11.99
N THR A 559 -3.94 -11.29 12.62
CA THR A 559 -3.52 -10.64 13.88
C THR A 559 -3.10 -9.17 13.73
N GLY A 560 -3.04 -8.68 12.49
CA GLY A 560 -2.59 -7.33 12.16
C GLY A 560 -1.09 -7.25 11.89
N PRO A 561 -0.63 -6.10 11.40
CA PRO A 561 0.73 -5.95 10.90
C PRO A 561 1.79 -6.02 11.99
N LEU A 562 2.96 -6.56 11.63
CA LEU A 562 4.15 -6.48 12.46
C LEU A 562 4.65 -5.03 12.52
N SER A 563 5.16 -4.61 13.68
CA SER A 563 5.82 -3.30 13.81
C SER A 563 7.03 -3.20 12.88
N ALA A 564 7.17 -2.08 12.17
CA ALA A 564 8.22 -1.89 11.17
C ALA A 564 9.65 -1.94 11.75
N HIS A 565 9.80 -1.61 13.05
CA HIS A 565 11.08 -1.68 13.77
C HIS A 565 11.35 -3.05 14.41
N ALA A 566 10.44 -4.02 14.32
CA ALA A 566 10.77 -5.39 14.72
C ALA A 566 11.99 -5.85 13.93
N ALA A 567 12.94 -6.46 14.63
CA ALA A 567 14.26 -6.79 14.09
C ALA A 567 14.16 -7.49 12.74
N GLY A 568 14.76 -6.91 11.71
CA GLY A 568 14.77 -7.45 10.34
C GLY A 568 13.48 -7.30 9.53
N ALA A 569 12.42 -6.69 10.08
CA ALA A 569 11.14 -6.55 9.40
C ALA A 569 11.21 -5.63 8.16
N ASP A 570 12.02 -4.56 8.22
CA ASP A 570 12.25 -3.62 7.12
C ASP A 570 13.75 -3.35 6.95
N PRO A 571 14.38 -3.83 5.84
CA PRO A 571 15.82 -3.68 5.65
C PRO A 571 16.29 -2.22 5.59
N ALA A 572 15.52 -1.33 4.95
CA ALA A 572 15.85 0.09 4.86
C ALA A 572 15.81 0.76 6.25
N ILE A 573 14.77 0.50 7.04
CA ILE A 573 14.65 0.99 8.42
C ILE A 573 15.76 0.40 9.29
N ALA A 574 16.03 -0.90 9.18
CA ALA A 574 17.11 -1.55 9.92
C ALA A 574 18.48 -0.91 9.62
N SER A 575 18.77 -0.59 8.36
CA SER A 575 20.02 0.07 7.98
C SER A 575 20.18 1.45 8.62
N LEU A 576 19.10 2.26 8.67
CA LEU A 576 19.07 3.59 9.27
C LEU A 576 19.15 3.53 10.81
N MET A 577 18.58 2.50 11.42
CA MET A 577 18.74 2.26 12.87
C MET A 577 20.18 1.87 13.21
N MET A 578 20.81 1.02 12.38
CA MET A 578 22.21 0.61 12.57
C MET A 578 23.19 1.77 12.39
N SER A 579 22.93 2.70 11.48
CA SER A 579 23.75 3.91 11.31
C SER A 579 23.49 4.99 12.38
N GLY A 580 22.43 4.83 13.18
CA GLY A 580 22.03 5.81 14.19
C GLY A 580 21.23 7.00 13.63
N ASP A 581 20.82 6.97 12.36
CA ASP A 581 19.98 7.99 11.73
C ASP A 581 18.50 7.89 12.15
N LEU A 582 18.07 6.73 12.68
CA LEU A 582 16.74 6.50 13.23
C LEU A 582 16.80 5.99 14.68
N ARG A 583 15.82 6.39 15.48
CA ARG A 583 15.59 5.87 16.83
C ARG A 583 14.20 5.24 16.93
N ALA A 584 14.17 3.97 17.38
CA ALA A 584 12.91 3.28 17.65
C ALA A 584 12.21 3.87 18.87
N ASP A 585 10.87 3.87 18.84
CA ASP A 585 10.06 4.19 20.02
C ASP A 585 10.26 3.14 21.13
N PRO A 586 10.44 3.56 22.40
CA PRO A 586 10.62 2.63 23.52
C PRO A 586 9.46 1.66 23.75
N LEU A 587 8.26 1.99 23.29
CA LEU A 587 7.07 1.16 23.42
C LEU A 587 6.89 0.17 22.24
N GLY A 588 7.78 0.24 21.28
CA GLY A 588 7.77 -0.68 20.15
C GLY A 588 6.61 -0.48 19.18
N ILE A 589 6.09 0.73 19.01
CA ILE A 589 4.95 1.01 18.12
C ILE A 589 5.30 1.76 16.83
N GLY A 590 6.56 2.20 16.70
CA GLY A 590 7.02 2.90 15.50
C GLY A 590 8.41 3.51 15.67
N ILE A 591 8.64 4.60 14.98
CA ILE A 591 9.90 5.37 14.96
C ILE A 591 9.63 6.73 15.61
N GLU A 592 10.55 7.23 16.42
CA GLU A 592 10.44 8.55 17.02
C GLU A 592 10.62 9.66 15.97
N THR A 593 9.69 10.61 15.98
CA THR A 593 9.70 11.80 15.13
C THR A 593 9.33 13.04 15.93
N ASP A 594 9.61 14.20 15.37
CA ASP A 594 8.97 15.43 15.82
C ASP A 594 7.51 15.52 15.27
N SER A 595 6.81 16.60 15.62
CA SER A 595 5.42 16.84 15.18
C SER A 595 5.29 17.02 13.66
N HIS A 596 6.38 17.31 12.96
CA HIS A 596 6.43 17.50 11.51
C HIS A 596 6.89 16.26 10.74
N GLY A 597 7.17 15.15 11.45
CA GLY A 597 7.62 13.90 10.84
C GLY A 597 9.11 13.85 10.52
N ARG A 598 9.93 14.77 11.07
CA ARG A 598 11.38 14.64 10.99
C ARG A 598 11.86 13.49 11.85
N ALA A 599 12.72 12.64 11.31
CA ALA A 599 13.27 11.51 12.04
C ALA A 599 14.11 11.97 13.24
N SER A 600 13.96 11.30 14.36
CA SER A 600 14.87 11.44 15.50
C SER A 600 16.03 10.46 15.36
N ALA A 601 17.26 10.99 15.33
CA ALA A 601 18.48 10.18 15.34
C ALA A 601 18.74 9.59 16.75
N ALA A 602 19.66 8.65 16.86
CA ALA A 602 20.02 7.99 18.12
C ALA A 602 20.48 8.98 19.22
N ASN A 603 21.13 10.09 18.82
CA ASN A 603 21.54 11.17 19.71
C ASN A 603 20.41 12.15 20.08
N GLY A 604 19.20 11.95 19.58
CA GLY A 604 18.03 12.78 19.84
C GLY A 604 17.89 14.01 18.93
N SER A 605 18.81 14.25 17.99
CA SER A 605 18.68 15.33 17.00
C SER A 605 17.61 14.99 15.95
N ALA A 606 16.88 16.00 15.47
CA ALA A 606 15.96 15.86 14.35
C ALA A 606 16.68 16.04 13.01
N ALA A 607 16.38 15.20 12.03
CA ALA A 607 16.96 15.26 10.69
C ALA A 607 16.02 15.98 9.73
N ASP A 608 16.44 17.12 9.14
CA ASP A 608 15.61 17.86 8.17
C ASP A 608 15.44 17.14 6.83
N ASP A 609 16.31 16.19 6.53
CA ASP A 609 16.38 15.47 5.25
C ASP A 609 16.00 13.99 5.31
N LEU A 610 15.52 13.54 6.48
CA LEU A 610 14.96 12.20 6.67
C LEU A 610 13.59 12.35 7.35
N LEU A 611 12.54 12.10 6.60
CA LEU A 611 11.17 12.36 7.00
C LEU A 611 10.36 11.07 7.04
N LEU A 612 9.33 11.03 7.86
CA LEU A 612 8.43 9.90 7.99
C LEU A 612 6.97 10.33 7.74
N VAL A 613 6.20 9.43 7.14
CA VAL A 613 4.76 9.58 6.97
C VAL A 613 4.04 8.26 7.20
N GLY A 614 2.85 8.32 7.73
CA GLY A 614 2.00 7.15 7.93
C GLY A 614 2.26 6.39 9.22
N THR A 615 2.10 5.07 9.15
CA THR A 615 2.03 4.20 10.33
C THR A 615 3.31 4.15 11.17
N LEU A 616 4.45 4.53 10.60
CA LEU A 616 5.70 4.66 11.32
C LEU A 616 5.66 5.74 12.41
N ARG A 617 4.77 6.76 12.26
CA ARG A 617 4.61 7.89 13.18
C ARG A 617 3.62 7.65 14.33
N LYS A 618 3.19 6.42 14.57
CA LYS A 618 2.33 6.09 15.73
C LYS A 618 2.84 6.61 17.08
N PRO A 619 4.16 6.62 17.36
CA PRO A 619 4.68 7.17 18.63
C PRO A 619 4.32 8.63 18.88
N ASP A 620 4.29 9.44 17.82
CA ASP A 620 3.92 10.86 17.89
C ASP A 620 2.41 11.07 17.76
N SER A 621 1.78 10.43 16.76
CA SER A 621 0.46 10.83 16.29
C SER A 621 -0.66 9.86 16.66
N TRP A 622 -0.38 8.64 17.16
CA TRP A 622 -1.35 7.56 17.44
C TRP A 622 -2.28 7.22 16.28
N GLU A 623 -3.06 8.18 15.77
CA GLU A 623 -3.98 8.07 14.61
C GLU A 623 -3.25 8.25 13.27
N SER A 624 -2.24 7.41 13.01
CA SER A 624 -1.44 7.44 11.76
C SER A 624 -1.84 6.32 10.80
N THR A 625 -3.12 5.99 10.71
CA THR A 625 -3.62 4.89 9.88
C THR A 625 -4.81 5.27 9.01
N ALA A 626 -5.53 6.31 9.35
CA ALA A 626 -6.72 6.74 8.62
C ALA A 626 -6.37 7.84 7.59
N VAL A 627 -6.95 7.74 6.39
CA VAL A 627 -6.72 8.68 5.27
C VAL A 627 -6.84 10.15 5.68
N PRO A 628 -7.89 10.59 6.43
CA PRO A 628 -8.01 11.99 6.81
C PRO A 628 -6.82 12.55 7.61
N ASP A 629 -6.12 11.70 8.38
CA ASP A 629 -4.94 12.10 9.15
C ASP A 629 -3.67 11.98 8.28
N LEU A 630 -3.62 10.93 7.47
CA LEU A 630 -2.49 10.65 6.59
C LEU A 630 -2.35 11.68 5.47
N ARG A 631 -3.44 12.19 4.90
CA ARG A 631 -3.39 13.23 3.86
C ARG A 631 -2.77 14.53 4.37
N VAL A 632 -3.08 14.92 5.62
CA VAL A 632 -2.50 16.10 6.26
C VAL A 632 -1.00 15.89 6.52
N GLN A 633 -0.64 14.72 7.06
CA GLN A 633 0.78 14.36 7.23
C GLN A 633 1.53 14.37 5.88
N ALA A 634 0.93 13.85 4.82
CA ALA A 634 1.54 13.81 3.49
C ALA A 634 1.78 15.22 2.93
N ALA A 635 0.82 16.13 3.09
CA ALA A 635 0.96 17.52 2.67
C ALA A 635 2.05 18.26 3.45
N ASP A 636 2.08 18.12 4.79
CA ASP A 636 3.11 18.74 5.63
C ASP A 636 4.50 18.23 5.28
N VAL A 637 4.67 16.91 5.19
CA VAL A 637 5.95 16.27 4.84
C VAL A 637 6.38 16.66 3.44
N ALA A 638 5.47 16.74 2.47
CA ALA A 638 5.77 17.18 1.11
C ALA A 638 6.33 18.60 1.07
N GLY A 639 5.70 19.54 1.82
CA GLY A 639 6.18 20.92 1.91
C GLY A 639 7.57 21.02 2.54
N ILE A 640 7.86 20.25 3.58
CA ILE A 640 9.18 20.21 4.22
C ILE A 640 10.20 19.60 3.27
N ALA A 641 9.89 18.45 2.65
CA ALA A 641 10.79 17.75 1.74
C ALA A 641 11.21 18.64 0.57
N LEU A 642 10.25 19.34 -0.06
CA LEU A 642 10.54 20.24 -1.19
C LEU A 642 11.44 21.41 -0.76
N ARG A 643 11.13 22.10 0.33
CA ARG A 643 11.96 23.20 0.85
C ARG A 643 13.37 22.73 1.21
N THR A 644 13.51 21.58 1.86
CA THR A 644 14.81 21.03 2.26
C THR A 644 15.65 20.64 1.04
N ALA A 645 15.05 19.97 0.05
CA ALA A 645 15.72 19.61 -1.20
C ALA A 645 16.18 20.84 -1.98
N GLN A 646 15.35 21.90 -2.09
CA GLN A 646 15.71 23.17 -2.72
C GLN A 646 16.89 23.86 -2.01
N ALA A 647 16.87 23.92 -0.67
CA ALA A 647 17.94 24.52 0.11
C ALA A 647 19.29 23.81 -0.09
N ARG A 648 19.29 22.49 -0.29
CA ARG A 648 20.49 21.69 -0.57
C ARG A 648 20.97 21.85 -2.01
N GLY A 649 20.07 21.87 -2.98
CA GLY A 649 20.41 22.13 -4.38
C GLY A 649 21.01 23.53 -4.62
N CYS A 650 20.77 24.50 -3.69
CA CYS A 650 21.39 25.82 -3.73
C CYS A 650 22.80 25.89 -3.10
N ARG A 651 23.17 24.92 -2.26
CA ARG A 651 24.53 24.82 -1.73
C ARG A 651 25.40 24.22 -2.82
N THR A 652 26.20 25.04 -3.48
CA THR A 652 27.23 24.59 -4.44
C THR A 652 28.10 23.57 -3.72
N ARG A 653 28.12 22.33 -4.26
CA ARG A 653 29.13 21.34 -3.84
C ARG A 653 30.50 21.92 -4.13
N PRO A 654 31.46 21.85 -3.16
CA PRO A 654 32.83 22.32 -3.38
C PRO A 654 33.51 21.54 -4.51
#